data_ad14c021476db283878fe5a3f43e9e24
#
_entry.id   ad14c021476db283878fe5a3f43e9e24
#
_cell.length_a   1.000
_cell.length_b   1.000
_cell.length_c   1.000
_cell.angle_alpha   90.00
_cell.angle_beta   90.00
_cell.angle_gamma   90.00
#
_symmetry.space_group_name_H-M   'P 1'
#
loop_
_entity.id
_entity.type
_entity.pdbx_description
1 polymer ?
#
loop_
_entity_poly.entity_id
_entity_poly.type
_entity_poly.pdbx_seq_one_letter_code
_entity_poly.pdbx_strand_id
1 'polypeptide(L)'
;MDAMGRAQGRPFAGRACATDAEHARLASTKGEDGIHMKQDISRRGFFKAAGTAAAAAGALSVTGAALADQAAPAAEATAPADAAAQDKVAVYQTLAQLNPDDTSDWRSNSIEDFTKTTLFSPWHFGKLELSHRMVKSAAGSLYLPEVTDERIIDEYVEFIKGGCDFVWVEDYASLMPHYPASYKVRDASNAILDQVAAAVHEAGGMCGYQLSLMGASFSGFDATTAPEFACAEADDLTLDEVKQVQQDFIDVAVMLKDAGFDAVELNAAGNNIGQAFLSRNRNHREDEYGPQSFENRARFVCEIIQGIKSACGEDFPVQILINGIEANDVNLGQDEGFTTVEENVELCKQFEAAGADSLHVRIGPYGYHPCEFAGDLYFSGYGINGNTRYATQFDFARHWEGLLDGSHSGCGLMLEVAAKIKAAVSIPVGSVTYMDPAHAPDFFEKALQDGKVDFYNMTRPLYADPDYINKLREGKVDEIRPCNRCLHCHFDFDEQGNFYEHCRVNATRMRAFTPAMPDGPALPALDGEPKNVMVVGGGAAGMEAARIAALRGHSVTLYEKQGYLGGKLPFAAAVKGQHENIADLNAYLQRQQEVCGVTVVTGQEVDADFVRAQAPDVLIEATGGVVVPTGLAASGSTNVVPIEDILTAEIGNEVTIVGYSAPAVDAAFYLIAQGKHVTIVMDQPSAVLDKGQSAHVKEVVLPMLYVKGTRVWANATVTNVGEGEITINGDTGCDITIACDTVIEACELAANTTLADALGAEMTVVTVGDALVDPAKPHNIAEAIATGNLAARAI
;
A
#
# COMPACT_ATOMS: atom_id res chain seq x y z
N MET A 1 13.87 -21.50 -44.87
CA MET A 1 15.07 -22.29 -45.17
C MET A 1 15.87 -22.33 -43.92
N ASP A 2 15.55 -23.29 -43.04
CA ASP A 2 16.31 -24.51 -42.71
C ASP A 2 17.66 -24.20 -42.10
N ALA A 3 17.96 -24.56 -40.88
CA ALA A 3 18.11 -25.93 -40.45
C ALA A 3 18.05 -26.15 -38.94
N MET A 4 17.39 -27.22 -38.62
CA MET A 4 17.35 -27.90 -37.31
C MET A 4 18.73 -28.45 -36.90
N GLY A 5 19.00 -28.51 -35.58
CA GLY A 5 20.04 -29.34 -34.99
C GLY A 5 19.58 -29.86 -33.62
N ARG A 6 19.07 -31.07 -33.60
CA ARG A 6 18.76 -31.86 -32.39
C ARG A 6 20.03 -32.31 -31.70
N ALA A 7 20.06 -32.29 -30.38
CA ALA A 7 20.92 -33.17 -29.59
C ALA A 7 20.09 -33.86 -28.49
N GLN A 8 20.18 -35.16 -28.49
CA GLN A 8 19.44 -36.13 -27.68
C GLN A 8 20.00 -36.24 -26.26
N GLY A 9 19.12 -36.55 -25.32
CA GLY A 9 19.39 -36.79 -23.93
C GLY A 9 20.15 -38.12 -23.63
N ARG A 10 20.62 -38.23 -22.41
CA ARG A 10 20.85 -39.49 -21.72
C ARG A 10 20.38 -39.39 -20.26
N PRO A 11 19.85 -40.47 -19.71
CA PRO A 11 19.22 -40.49 -18.37
C PRO A 11 20.29 -40.80 -17.29
N PHE A 12 20.12 -40.20 -16.13
CA PHE A 12 20.82 -40.65 -14.93
C PHE A 12 19.88 -41.50 -14.06
N ALA A 13 20.35 -42.70 -13.82
CA ALA A 13 19.72 -43.74 -13.02
C ALA A 13 19.83 -43.41 -11.52
N GLY A 14 18.76 -43.83 -10.80
CA GLY A 14 18.62 -43.72 -9.38
C GLY A 14 19.66 -44.47 -8.54
N ARG A 15 19.84 -44.02 -7.32
CA ARG A 15 20.28 -44.88 -6.20
C ARG A 15 19.31 -44.68 -5.02
N ALA A 16 18.90 -45.84 -4.56
CA ALA A 16 17.97 -46.05 -3.46
C ALA A 16 18.65 -45.90 -2.09
N CYS A 17 17.88 -45.46 -1.20
CA CYS A 17 17.68 -45.83 0.19
C CYS A 17 18.77 -46.59 0.95
N ALA A 18 19.18 -46.07 2.10
CA ALA A 18 19.43 -46.88 3.28
C ALA A 18 19.07 -46.12 4.55
N THR A 19 18.15 -46.70 5.27
CA THR A 19 17.74 -46.46 6.67
C THR A 19 18.92 -46.67 7.60
N ASP A 20 19.04 -45.86 8.65
CA ASP A 20 19.25 -46.45 9.98
C ASP A 20 18.85 -45.47 11.10
N ALA A 21 18.01 -46.00 11.96
CA ALA A 21 17.58 -45.42 13.21
C ALA A 21 18.53 -45.88 14.33
N GLU A 22 18.98 -45.01 15.19
CA GLU A 22 19.42 -45.40 16.53
C GLU A 22 19.21 -44.32 17.61
N HIS A 23 18.26 -44.59 18.45
CA HIS A 23 18.17 -44.51 19.91
C HIS A 23 18.40 -43.20 20.66
N ALA A 24 17.29 -42.80 21.23
CA ALA A 24 17.18 -42.01 22.44
C ALA A 24 17.75 -42.74 23.67
N ARG A 25 18.37 -41.96 24.56
CA ARG A 25 18.26 -42.15 26.04
C ARG A 25 18.71 -40.89 26.82
N LEU A 26 17.72 -40.31 27.48
CA LEU A 26 17.69 -39.77 28.85
C LEU A 26 19.01 -39.43 29.58
N ALA A 27 19.10 -38.18 30.02
CA ALA A 27 19.38 -37.84 31.40
C ALA A 27 18.96 -36.38 31.70
N SER A 28 18.12 -36.25 32.70
CA SER A 28 17.69 -35.04 33.36
C SER A 28 18.81 -34.49 34.23
N THR A 29 19.18 -33.21 34.09
CA THR A 29 19.67 -32.40 35.20
C THR A 29 19.23 -30.95 34.99
N LYS A 30 18.69 -30.38 36.05
CA LYS A 30 18.28 -29.01 36.20
C LYS A 30 19.49 -28.08 36.06
N GLY A 31 19.35 -27.02 35.26
CA GLY A 31 20.23 -25.86 35.22
C GLY A 31 19.49 -24.74 34.54
N GLU A 32 19.21 -23.69 35.30
CA GLU A 32 18.73 -22.41 34.77
C GLU A 32 19.86 -21.80 33.98
N ASP A 33 19.70 -21.76 32.65
CA ASP A 33 20.45 -20.84 31.77
C ASP A 33 19.62 -20.68 30.50
N GLY A 34 19.33 -19.41 30.18
CA GLY A 34 18.55 -19.01 29.04
C GLY A 34 19.21 -19.47 27.74
N ILE A 35 18.54 -20.34 27.01
CA ILE A 35 18.93 -20.75 25.66
C ILE A 35 18.42 -19.70 24.68
N HIS A 36 19.31 -18.78 24.30
CA HIS A 36 19.19 -18.05 23.07
C HIS A 36 19.35 -19.05 21.91
N MET A 37 18.23 -19.56 21.38
CA MET A 37 18.24 -20.15 20.05
C MET A 37 18.35 -19.01 19.02
N LYS A 38 19.57 -18.74 18.59
CA LYS A 38 19.77 -18.08 17.30
C LYS A 38 19.32 -19.06 16.21
N GLN A 39 18.08 -18.97 15.78
CA GLN A 39 17.72 -19.52 14.49
C GLN A 39 18.21 -18.51 13.44
N ASP A 40 19.31 -18.84 12.81
CA ASP A 40 19.74 -18.23 11.54
C ASP A 40 18.73 -18.59 10.46
N ILE A 41 17.58 -17.92 10.45
CA ILE A 41 16.69 -17.90 9.29
C ILE A 41 17.28 -16.83 8.38
N SER A 42 18.17 -17.26 7.48
CA SER A 42 18.71 -16.35 6.47
C SER A 42 17.54 -15.79 5.64
N ARG A 43 17.60 -14.52 5.24
CA ARG A 43 16.70 -13.86 4.28
C ARG A 43 16.37 -14.75 3.06
N ARG A 44 17.33 -15.59 2.66
CA ARG A 44 17.23 -16.56 1.58
C ARG A 44 16.09 -17.58 1.73
N GLY A 45 15.71 -17.95 2.96
CA GLY A 45 14.64 -18.90 3.19
C GLY A 45 13.23 -18.30 3.01
N PHE A 46 13.06 -17.02 3.35
CA PHE A 46 11.76 -16.37 3.30
C PHE A 46 11.33 -16.03 1.86
N PHE A 47 12.22 -15.44 1.06
CA PHE A 47 11.92 -15.15 -0.35
C PHE A 47 11.77 -16.42 -1.20
N LYS A 48 12.49 -17.49 -0.85
CA LYS A 48 12.29 -18.80 -1.49
C LYS A 48 10.90 -19.39 -1.18
N ALA A 49 10.36 -19.12 0.02
CA ALA A 49 9.00 -19.54 0.37
C ALA A 49 7.93 -18.70 -0.35
N ALA A 50 8.15 -17.39 -0.51
CA ALA A 50 7.25 -16.52 -1.27
C ALA A 50 7.31 -16.79 -2.79
N GLY A 51 8.51 -17.00 -3.35
CA GLY A 51 8.67 -17.34 -4.77
C GLY A 51 8.14 -18.74 -5.13
N THR A 52 8.23 -19.71 -4.22
CA THR A 52 7.64 -21.04 -4.43
C THR A 52 6.13 -21.06 -4.24
N ALA A 53 5.55 -20.17 -3.45
CA ALA A 53 4.11 -20.04 -3.34
C ALA A 53 3.49 -19.46 -4.62
N ALA A 54 4.13 -18.46 -5.25
CA ALA A 54 3.71 -17.93 -6.54
C ALA A 54 3.82 -18.97 -7.68
N ALA A 55 4.86 -19.81 -7.67
CA ALA A 55 5.03 -20.87 -8.67
C ALA A 55 4.06 -22.07 -8.47
N ALA A 56 3.55 -22.29 -7.24
CA ALA A 56 2.59 -23.36 -6.97
C ALA A 56 1.14 -22.96 -7.34
N ALA A 57 0.80 -21.67 -7.31
CA ALA A 57 -0.51 -21.18 -7.72
C ALA A 57 -0.76 -21.34 -9.24
N GLY A 58 0.29 -21.27 -10.06
CA GLY A 58 0.18 -21.44 -11.53
C GLY A 58 -0.07 -22.87 -12.03
N ALA A 59 -0.06 -23.89 -11.18
CA ALA A 59 -0.19 -25.29 -11.59
C ALA A 59 -1.54 -25.95 -11.33
N LEU A 60 -2.52 -25.25 -10.76
CA LEU A 60 -3.81 -25.81 -10.31
C LEU A 60 -5.05 -25.25 -11.00
N SER A 61 -4.94 -24.60 -12.15
CA SER A 61 -6.08 -24.00 -12.87
C SER A 61 -6.80 -24.95 -13.86
N VAL A 62 -6.86 -26.21 -13.61
CA VAL A 62 -7.65 -27.14 -14.46
C VAL A 62 -8.48 -28.07 -13.58
N THR A 63 -9.58 -27.61 -12.99
CA THR A 63 -10.74 -28.43 -12.62
C THR A 63 -11.96 -27.63 -12.11
N GLY A 64 -12.13 -26.38 -12.45
CA GLY A 64 -13.25 -25.52 -12.01
C GLY A 64 -14.47 -25.50 -12.93
N ALA A 65 -14.67 -26.47 -13.82
CA ALA A 65 -15.74 -26.42 -14.82
C ALA A 65 -16.86 -27.47 -14.62
N ALA A 66 -17.33 -27.68 -13.41
CA ALA A 66 -18.41 -28.66 -13.16
C ALA A 66 -19.38 -28.35 -12.01
N LEU A 67 -19.61 -27.11 -11.65
CA LEU A 67 -20.60 -26.75 -10.61
C LEU A 67 -21.57 -25.62 -11.01
N ALA A 68 -21.73 -25.33 -12.28
CA ALA A 68 -22.63 -24.27 -12.76
C ALA A 68 -24.01 -24.77 -13.16
N ASP A 69 -24.60 -25.72 -12.45
CA ASP A 69 -25.98 -26.16 -12.76
C ASP A 69 -26.77 -26.62 -11.51
N GLN A 70 -26.87 -25.70 -10.51
CA GLN A 70 -27.97 -25.79 -9.54
C GLN A 70 -28.37 -24.35 -9.16
N ALA A 71 -29.38 -23.86 -9.88
CA ALA A 71 -30.09 -22.65 -9.48
C ALA A 71 -30.74 -22.88 -8.10
N ALA A 72 -30.30 -22.13 -7.09
CA ALA A 72 -30.93 -22.05 -5.80
C ALA A 72 -32.34 -21.41 -5.96
N PRO A 73 -33.37 -21.88 -5.23
CA PRO A 73 -34.69 -21.24 -5.28
C PRO A 73 -34.60 -19.81 -4.72
N ALA A 74 -35.27 -18.89 -5.42
CA ALA A 74 -35.36 -17.49 -4.99
C ALA A 74 -35.90 -17.41 -3.56
N ALA A 75 -35.11 -16.82 -2.67
CA ALA A 75 -35.53 -16.53 -1.31
C ALA A 75 -36.60 -15.43 -1.35
N GLU A 76 -37.75 -15.71 -0.77
CA GLU A 76 -38.81 -14.70 -0.59
C GLU A 76 -38.29 -13.55 0.31
N ALA A 77 -38.34 -12.35 -0.22
CA ALA A 77 -38.02 -11.14 0.48
C ALA A 77 -39.00 -10.89 1.63
N THR A 78 -38.56 -11.04 2.86
CA THR A 78 -39.30 -10.58 4.04
C THR A 78 -38.71 -9.26 4.52
N ALA A 79 -39.45 -8.17 4.33
CA ALA A 79 -39.17 -6.88 5.01
C ALA A 79 -39.54 -6.98 6.49
N PRO A 80 -38.78 -6.31 7.40
CA PRO A 80 -38.68 -4.86 7.49
C PRO A 80 -37.24 -4.37 7.67
N ALA A 81 -36.68 -3.74 6.63
CA ALA A 81 -35.31 -3.29 6.58
C ALA A 81 -35.01 -1.99 7.36
N ASP A 82 -36.02 -1.14 7.64
CA ASP A 82 -35.74 0.24 8.02
C ASP A 82 -35.26 0.45 9.45
N ALA A 83 -35.77 -0.30 10.42
CA ALA A 83 -35.32 -0.17 11.82
C ALA A 83 -33.93 -0.78 12.03
N ALA A 84 -33.68 -1.96 11.45
CA ALA A 84 -32.38 -2.64 11.56
C ALA A 84 -31.24 -1.88 10.82
N ALA A 85 -31.57 -1.19 9.72
CA ALA A 85 -30.58 -0.38 8.99
C ALA A 85 -30.20 0.89 9.76
N GLN A 86 -31.17 1.56 10.40
CA GLN A 86 -30.90 2.72 11.26
C GLN A 86 -30.08 2.34 12.50
N ASP A 87 -30.32 1.16 13.08
CA ASP A 87 -29.55 0.65 14.20
C ASP A 87 -28.09 0.37 13.80
N LYS A 88 -27.86 -0.20 12.60
CA LYS A 88 -26.49 -0.41 12.10
C LYS A 88 -25.72 0.88 11.87
N VAL A 89 -26.35 1.93 11.31
CA VAL A 89 -25.71 3.24 11.15
C VAL A 89 -25.31 3.83 12.50
N ALA A 90 -26.19 3.77 13.49
CA ALA A 90 -25.89 4.23 14.83
C ALA A 90 -24.71 3.49 15.46
N VAL A 91 -24.61 2.17 15.26
CA VAL A 91 -23.47 1.35 15.71
C VAL A 91 -22.20 1.77 14.98
N TYR A 92 -22.21 1.92 13.65
CA TYR A 92 -21.04 2.34 12.89
C TYR A 92 -20.54 3.73 13.32
N GLN A 93 -21.44 4.68 13.51
CA GLN A 93 -21.10 6.02 14.01
C GLN A 93 -20.52 5.98 15.43
N THR A 94 -21.11 5.17 16.31
CA THR A 94 -20.62 5.02 17.69
C THR A 94 -19.24 4.38 17.72
N LEU A 95 -18.98 3.36 16.92
CA LEU A 95 -17.67 2.69 16.85
C LEU A 95 -16.60 3.59 16.23
N ALA A 96 -16.95 4.38 15.23
CA ALA A 96 -16.05 5.40 14.67
C ALA A 96 -15.68 6.49 15.69
N GLN A 97 -16.57 6.79 16.65
CA GLN A 97 -16.34 7.74 17.74
C GLN A 97 -15.59 7.14 18.93
N LEU A 98 -15.61 5.82 19.08
CA LEU A 98 -15.00 5.09 20.21
C LEU A 98 -13.56 4.67 19.93
N ASN A 99 -12.82 5.32 19.02
CA ASN A 99 -11.39 5.07 18.93
C ASN A 99 -10.73 5.58 20.23
N PRO A 100 -10.35 4.66 21.17
CA PRO A 100 -9.91 5.07 22.49
C PRO A 100 -8.55 5.76 22.50
N ASP A 101 -7.79 5.68 21.39
CA ASP A 101 -6.45 6.25 21.31
C ASP A 101 -6.42 7.63 20.65
N ASP A 102 -7.50 8.05 19.99
CA ASP A 102 -7.58 9.38 19.40
C ASP A 102 -8.37 10.33 20.33
N THR A 103 -7.81 10.59 21.49
CA THR A 103 -8.27 11.67 22.37
C THR A 103 -7.65 13.01 21.99
N SER A 104 -6.76 13.03 21.00
CA SER A 104 -6.07 14.24 20.54
C SER A 104 -6.83 14.89 19.39
N ASP A 105 -6.83 16.20 19.39
CA ASP A 105 -7.42 17.07 18.35
C ASP A 105 -6.44 17.25 17.16
N TRP A 106 -5.60 16.24 16.88
CA TRP A 106 -4.53 16.35 15.89
C TRP A 106 -5.04 16.49 14.45
N ARG A 107 -6.28 16.05 14.17
CA ARG A 107 -6.96 16.23 12.87
C ARG A 107 -7.66 17.60 12.76
N SER A 108 -7.52 18.47 13.76
CA SER A 108 -8.16 19.78 13.71
C SER A 108 -7.72 20.59 12.50
N ASN A 109 -8.65 21.38 12.01
CA ASN A 109 -8.43 22.36 10.96
C ASN A 109 -9.02 23.70 11.37
N SER A 110 -8.21 24.56 11.95
CA SER A 110 -8.54 25.95 12.27
C SER A 110 -8.10 26.94 11.18
N ILE A 111 -7.53 26.45 10.08
CA ILE A 111 -6.98 27.26 9.00
C ILE A 111 -8.11 27.81 8.13
N GLU A 112 -8.34 29.11 8.17
CA GLU A 112 -9.33 29.79 7.35
C GLU A 112 -8.83 30.08 5.93
N ASP A 113 -7.52 30.27 5.76
CA ASP A 113 -6.87 30.64 4.51
C ASP A 113 -5.48 30.01 4.42
N PHE A 114 -5.39 28.90 3.70
CA PHE A 114 -4.13 28.15 3.53
C PHE A 114 -3.03 28.99 2.89
N THR A 115 -3.39 29.97 2.03
CA THR A 115 -2.37 30.82 1.37
C THR A 115 -1.57 31.68 2.33
N LYS A 116 -2.05 31.81 3.59
CA LYS A 116 -1.38 32.60 4.64
C LYS A 116 -0.60 31.75 5.64
N THR A 117 -0.56 30.45 5.44
CA THR A 117 0.15 29.51 6.32
C THR A 117 1.63 29.43 5.98
N THR A 118 2.41 28.88 6.92
CA THR A 118 3.81 28.52 6.67
C THR A 118 3.91 27.47 5.55
N LEU A 119 2.94 26.55 5.46
CA LEU A 119 2.86 25.51 4.44
C LEU A 119 2.90 26.12 3.01
N PHE A 120 2.26 27.27 2.80
CA PHE A 120 2.25 28.01 1.55
C PHE A 120 3.20 29.20 1.55
N SER A 121 4.26 29.18 2.36
CA SER A 121 5.32 30.17 2.32
C SER A 121 6.48 29.72 1.43
N PRO A 122 7.14 30.63 0.69
CA PRO A 122 8.26 30.29 -0.17
C PRO A 122 9.47 29.84 0.63
N TRP A 123 10.31 29.02 0.00
CA TRP A 123 11.60 28.56 0.54
C TRP A 123 12.57 28.24 -0.60
N HIS A 124 13.85 28.04 -0.27
CA HIS A 124 14.88 27.77 -1.25
C HIS A 124 15.47 26.38 -1.07
N PHE A 125 15.63 25.67 -2.19
CA PHE A 125 16.43 24.47 -2.32
C PHE A 125 17.62 24.78 -3.24
N GLY A 126 18.79 25.01 -2.66
CA GLY A 126 19.90 25.60 -3.42
C GLY A 126 19.49 26.90 -4.09
N LYS A 127 19.63 26.97 -5.40
CA LYS A 127 19.20 28.15 -6.22
C LYS A 127 17.71 28.16 -6.57
N LEU A 128 16.99 27.05 -6.36
CA LEU A 128 15.60 26.92 -6.76
C LEU A 128 14.71 27.58 -5.68
N GLU A 129 13.74 28.37 -6.15
CA GLU A 129 12.72 28.98 -5.30
C GLU A 129 11.39 28.22 -5.48
N LEU A 130 10.86 27.70 -4.38
CA LEU A 130 9.58 26.99 -4.34
C LEU A 130 8.56 27.84 -3.58
N SER A 131 7.32 27.89 -4.06
CA SER A 131 6.27 28.76 -3.51
C SER A 131 5.57 28.19 -2.28
N HIS A 132 5.73 26.89 -2.04
CA HIS A 132 5.13 26.16 -0.92
C HIS A 132 6.03 25.02 -0.45
N ARG A 133 5.75 24.48 0.73
CA ARG A 133 6.61 23.50 1.44
C ARG A 133 6.19 22.03 1.25
N MET A 134 5.57 21.71 0.11
CA MET A 134 5.15 20.36 -0.26
C MET A 134 5.84 19.96 -1.57
N VAL A 135 6.56 18.85 -1.55
CA VAL A 135 7.35 18.36 -2.68
C VAL A 135 6.90 16.93 -3.00
N LYS A 136 6.68 16.61 -4.29
CA LYS A 136 6.45 15.22 -4.71
C LYS A 136 7.75 14.44 -4.58
N SER A 137 7.79 13.48 -3.67
CA SER A 137 8.94 12.60 -3.47
C SER A 137 9.05 11.56 -4.59
N ALA A 138 10.26 11.10 -4.87
CA ALA A 138 10.47 9.94 -5.72
C ALA A 138 9.76 8.70 -5.15
N ALA A 139 9.25 7.84 -6.02
CA ALA A 139 8.64 6.57 -5.66
C ALA A 139 8.69 5.61 -6.85
N GLY A 140 9.05 4.37 -6.59
CA GLY A 140 9.27 3.36 -7.62
C GLY A 140 7.98 2.80 -8.22
N SER A 141 7.15 3.63 -8.81
CA SER A 141 5.85 3.24 -9.34
C SER A 141 5.82 2.99 -10.85
N LEU A 142 6.92 3.16 -11.55
CA LEU A 142 7.02 3.03 -13.02
C LEU A 142 7.88 1.83 -13.46
N TYR A 143 8.03 0.83 -12.59
CA TYR A 143 8.81 -0.39 -12.88
C TYR A 143 8.09 -1.43 -13.75
N LEU A 144 6.88 -1.13 -14.21
CA LEU A 144 6.12 -2.07 -15.03
C LEU A 144 6.69 -2.17 -16.45
N PRO A 145 6.87 -3.37 -17.00
CA PRO A 145 7.46 -3.58 -18.33
C PRO A 145 6.68 -2.93 -19.48
N GLU A 146 5.39 -2.65 -19.26
CA GLU A 146 4.46 -2.12 -20.25
C GLU A 146 4.23 -0.60 -20.14
N VAL A 147 5.02 0.10 -19.30
CA VAL A 147 4.87 1.55 -19.14
C VAL A 147 5.33 2.26 -20.42
N THR A 148 4.45 3.07 -20.99
CA THR A 148 4.74 3.87 -22.19
C THR A 148 5.44 5.18 -21.85
N ASP A 149 6.07 5.82 -22.84
CA ASP A 149 6.71 7.12 -22.68
C ASP A 149 5.69 8.19 -22.28
N GLU A 150 4.52 8.16 -22.92
CA GLU A 150 3.42 9.09 -22.62
C GLU A 150 2.99 8.98 -21.16
N ARG A 151 2.95 7.76 -20.62
CA ARG A 151 2.58 7.56 -19.22
C ARG A 151 3.62 8.12 -18.27
N ILE A 152 4.91 7.92 -18.54
CA ILE A 152 5.98 8.47 -17.71
C ILE A 152 5.91 9.99 -17.68
N ILE A 153 5.74 10.61 -18.84
CA ILE A 153 5.65 12.06 -18.95
C ILE A 153 4.41 12.60 -18.24
N ASP A 154 3.24 12.01 -18.51
CA ASP A 154 1.95 12.45 -17.94
C ASP A 154 1.94 12.34 -16.42
N GLU A 155 2.57 11.32 -15.85
CA GLU A 155 2.73 11.13 -14.41
C GLU A 155 3.26 12.37 -13.70
N TYR A 156 4.36 12.94 -14.19
CA TYR A 156 4.99 14.09 -13.55
C TYR A 156 4.29 15.40 -13.89
N VAL A 157 3.81 15.52 -15.10
CA VAL A 157 3.04 16.69 -15.57
C VAL A 157 1.71 16.82 -14.80
N GLU A 158 1.05 15.70 -14.47
CA GLU A 158 -0.18 15.70 -13.69
C GLU A 158 0.03 16.35 -12.30
N PHE A 159 1.12 16.05 -11.61
CA PHE A 159 1.42 16.67 -10.31
C PHE A 159 1.73 18.16 -10.40
N ILE A 160 2.43 18.60 -11.46
CA ILE A 160 2.70 20.04 -11.66
C ILE A 160 1.39 20.80 -11.91
N LYS A 161 0.53 20.27 -12.77
CA LYS A 161 -0.81 20.83 -13.01
C LYS A 161 -1.67 20.85 -11.75
N GLY A 162 -1.47 19.86 -10.87
CA GLY A 162 -2.11 19.75 -9.57
C GLY A 162 -1.55 20.67 -8.48
N GLY A 163 -0.57 21.52 -8.85
CA GLY A 163 -0.05 22.59 -7.99
C GLY A 163 1.31 22.34 -7.38
N CYS A 164 1.98 21.20 -7.66
CA CYS A 164 3.37 21.01 -7.24
C CYS A 164 4.30 21.95 -7.99
N ASP A 165 5.21 22.62 -7.29
CA ASP A 165 6.27 23.41 -7.92
C ASP A 165 7.42 22.52 -8.39
N PHE A 166 7.64 21.39 -7.69
CA PHE A 166 8.79 20.52 -7.89
C PHE A 166 8.42 19.06 -7.71
N VAL A 167 8.94 18.20 -8.60
CA VAL A 167 8.77 16.75 -8.55
C VAL A 167 10.11 16.04 -8.59
N TRP A 168 10.30 15.05 -7.72
CA TRP A 168 11.39 14.09 -7.85
C TRP A 168 10.95 12.98 -8.80
N VAL A 169 11.71 12.84 -9.89
CA VAL A 169 11.57 11.73 -10.83
C VAL A 169 12.29 10.52 -10.24
N GLU A 170 11.61 9.38 -10.25
CA GLU A 170 12.18 8.14 -9.75
C GLU A 170 13.11 7.49 -10.74
N ASP A 171 13.93 6.57 -10.24
CA ASP A 171 14.87 5.78 -11.03
C ASP A 171 14.16 4.67 -11.83
N TYR A 172 13.31 5.04 -12.80
CA TYR A 172 12.60 4.12 -13.69
C TYR A 172 13.48 3.55 -14.81
N ALA A 173 14.58 4.21 -15.10
CA ALA A 173 15.60 3.74 -16.02
C ALA A 173 16.90 3.66 -15.23
N SER A 174 17.40 2.46 -15.01
CA SER A 174 18.70 2.34 -14.35
C SER A 174 19.77 3.04 -15.19
N LEU A 175 20.19 4.20 -14.71
CA LEU A 175 21.20 5.03 -15.35
C LEU A 175 22.62 4.61 -14.96
N MET A 176 22.75 3.82 -13.89
CA MET A 176 24.05 3.38 -13.39
C MET A 176 24.64 2.30 -14.32
N PRO A 177 25.85 2.47 -14.88
CA PRO A 177 26.44 1.56 -15.87
C PRO A 177 26.56 0.12 -15.40
N HIS A 178 26.84 -0.08 -14.12
CA HIS A 178 27.04 -1.38 -13.49
C HIS A 178 25.77 -1.96 -12.85
N TYR A 179 24.63 -1.35 -13.07
CA TYR A 179 23.37 -1.86 -12.59
C TYR A 179 22.94 -3.09 -13.40
N PRO A 180 22.50 -4.19 -12.77
CA PRO A 180 22.12 -5.38 -13.49
C PRO A 180 21.03 -5.10 -14.53
N ALA A 181 21.21 -5.61 -15.75
CA ALA A 181 20.31 -5.35 -16.89
C ALA A 181 18.85 -5.75 -16.62
N SER A 182 18.64 -6.70 -15.73
CA SER A 182 17.31 -7.19 -15.32
C SER A 182 16.53 -6.23 -14.45
N TYR A 183 17.18 -5.26 -13.80
CA TYR A 183 16.51 -4.14 -13.12
C TYR A 183 16.25 -2.96 -14.05
N LYS A 184 16.79 -3.01 -15.27
CA LYS A 184 16.52 -1.98 -16.27
C LYS A 184 15.13 -2.23 -16.82
N VAL A 185 14.16 -1.52 -16.27
CA VAL A 185 12.81 -1.48 -16.85
C VAL A 185 12.87 -0.94 -18.28
N ARG A 186 13.83 -0.03 -18.53
CA ARG A 186 14.12 0.52 -19.85
C ARG A 186 15.62 0.72 -20.02
N ASP A 187 16.11 0.62 -21.26
CA ASP A 187 17.40 1.19 -21.58
C ASP A 187 17.36 2.69 -21.29
N ALA A 188 18.40 3.19 -20.62
CA ALA A 188 18.54 4.62 -20.39
C ALA A 188 18.55 5.34 -21.73
N SER A 189 17.41 5.86 -22.11
CA SER A 189 17.24 6.67 -23.30
C SER A 189 17.27 8.13 -22.87
N ASN A 190 18.32 8.84 -23.22
CA ASN A 190 18.41 10.29 -22.98
C ASN A 190 17.21 11.03 -23.59
N ALA A 191 16.66 10.51 -24.69
CA ALA A 191 15.51 11.14 -25.34
C ALA A 191 14.27 11.20 -24.44
N ILE A 192 13.99 10.15 -23.63
CA ILE A 192 12.84 10.20 -22.71
C ILE A 192 13.10 11.12 -21.53
N LEU A 193 14.32 11.16 -21.02
CA LEU A 193 14.70 12.06 -19.92
C LEU A 193 14.54 13.52 -20.34
N ASP A 194 15.05 13.88 -21.53
CA ASP A 194 14.88 15.23 -22.13
C ASP A 194 13.39 15.59 -22.26
N GLN A 195 12.56 14.64 -22.70
CA GLN A 195 11.11 14.86 -22.84
C GLN A 195 10.41 15.06 -21.50
N VAL A 196 10.78 14.28 -20.48
CA VAL A 196 10.21 14.42 -19.13
C VAL A 196 10.54 15.80 -18.55
N ALA A 197 11.81 16.21 -18.60
CA ALA A 197 12.23 17.51 -18.08
C ALA A 197 11.55 18.65 -18.86
N ALA A 198 11.54 18.57 -20.19
CA ALA A 198 10.91 19.58 -21.04
C ALA A 198 9.40 19.71 -20.78
N ALA A 199 8.68 18.58 -20.61
CA ALA A 199 7.24 18.59 -20.36
C ALA A 199 6.89 19.14 -18.97
N VAL A 200 7.71 18.85 -17.95
CA VAL A 200 7.57 19.41 -16.60
C VAL A 200 7.76 20.93 -16.64
N HIS A 201 8.79 21.41 -17.34
CA HIS A 201 9.04 22.85 -17.51
C HIS A 201 7.93 23.54 -18.32
N GLU A 202 7.43 22.91 -19.40
CA GLU A 202 6.29 23.41 -20.16
C GLU A 202 5.02 23.53 -19.30
N ALA A 203 4.83 22.62 -18.35
CA ALA A 203 3.74 22.67 -17.39
C ALA A 203 3.95 23.75 -16.28
N GLY A 204 5.13 24.40 -16.23
CA GLY A 204 5.46 25.48 -15.31
C GLY A 204 6.10 25.03 -14.00
N GLY A 205 6.53 23.77 -13.90
CA GLY A 205 7.21 23.22 -12.73
C GLY A 205 8.72 23.02 -12.91
N MET A 206 9.33 22.40 -11.93
CA MET A 206 10.73 21.99 -11.90
C MET A 206 10.84 20.49 -11.56
N CYS A 207 11.94 19.85 -11.94
CA CYS A 207 12.17 18.45 -11.65
C CYS A 207 13.60 18.12 -11.25
N GLY A 208 13.73 17.21 -10.30
CA GLY A 208 14.98 16.54 -9.98
C GLY A 208 14.88 15.05 -10.26
N TYR A 209 16.02 14.38 -10.29
CA TYR A 209 16.09 12.93 -10.48
C TYR A 209 16.75 12.26 -9.27
N GLN A 210 16.12 11.19 -8.76
CA GLN A 210 16.69 10.40 -7.68
C GLN A 210 17.65 9.35 -8.23
N LEU A 211 18.90 9.41 -7.80
CA LEU A 211 19.97 8.47 -8.15
C LEU A 211 20.01 7.35 -7.12
N SER A 212 19.78 6.11 -7.57
CA SER A 212 19.74 4.92 -6.73
C SER A 212 20.66 3.84 -7.27
N LEU A 213 21.32 3.13 -6.37
CA LEU A 213 22.02 1.88 -6.66
C LEU A 213 21.78 0.94 -5.47
N MET A 214 20.89 -0.02 -5.66
CA MET A 214 20.48 -0.95 -4.61
C MET A 214 21.55 -2.02 -4.36
N GLY A 215 21.82 -2.34 -3.09
CA GLY A 215 22.66 -3.44 -2.69
C GLY A 215 22.01 -4.81 -2.91
N ALA A 216 22.83 -5.85 -3.03
CA ALA A 216 22.41 -7.24 -3.26
C ALA A 216 21.42 -7.75 -2.20
N SER A 217 21.51 -7.26 -0.97
CA SER A 217 20.66 -7.69 0.13
C SER A 217 19.20 -7.29 -0.03
N PHE A 218 18.91 -6.27 -0.82
CA PHE A 218 17.54 -5.83 -1.09
C PHE A 218 16.87 -6.64 -2.18
N SER A 219 17.61 -7.03 -3.20
CA SER A 219 17.05 -7.67 -4.38
C SER A 219 16.34 -9.01 -4.10
N GLY A 220 16.59 -9.63 -2.92
CA GLY A 220 16.10 -10.96 -2.62
C GLY A 220 16.66 -12.04 -3.54
N PHE A 221 17.54 -11.67 -4.47
CA PHE A 221 18.22 -12.57 -5.38
C PHE A 221 19.49 -13.11 -4.73
N ASP A 222 19.63 -14.41 -4.80
CA ASP A 222 20.87 -15.08 -4.39
C ASP A 222 21.92 -14.86 -5.47
N ALA A 223 23.01 -14.19 -5.16
CA ALA A 223 24.13 -13.97 -6.08
C ALA A 223 24.70 -15.28 -6.67
N THR A 224 24.44 -16.42 -6.01
CA THR A 224 24.85 -17.74 -6.54
C THR A 224 23.89 -18.29 -7.58
N THR A 225 22.62 -17.88 -7.55
CA THR A 225 21.56 -18.32 -8.48
C THR A 225 21.28 -17.32 -9.58
N ALA A 226 21.59 -16.05 -9.35
CA ALA A 226 21.39 -14.96 -10.29
C ALA A 226 22.53 -13.93 -10.15
N PRO A 227 23.75 -14.27 -10.55
CA PRO A 227 24.93 -13.40 -10.38
C PRO A 227 24.80 -12.07 -11.13
N GLU A 228 24.01 -12.02 -12.18
CA GLU A 228 23.71 -10.81 -12.92
C GLU A 228 22.89 -9.77 -12.14
N PHE A 229 22.31 -10.17 -11.01
CA PHE A 229 21.57 -9.28 -10.10
C PHE A 229 22.37 -8.88 -8.86
N ALA A 230 23.58 -9.37 -8.71
CA ALA A 230 24.40 -9.07 -7.57
C ALA A 230 24.92 -7.63 -7.66
N CYS A 231 24.28 -6.71 -6.94
CA CYS A 231 24.86 -5.40 -6.66
C CYS A 231 25.84 -5.54 -5.50
N ALA A 232 26.98 -4.86 -5.57
CA ALA A 232 28.00 -4.93 -4.55
C ALA A 232 27.52 -4.28 -3.24
N GLU A 233 27.83 -4.94 -2.13
CA GLU A 233 27.80 -4.32 -0.81
C GLU A 233 29.08 -3.49 -0.59
N ALA A 234 29.06 -2.58 0.40
CA ALA A 234 30.25 -1.75 0.68
C ALA A 234 31.53 -2.59 0.91
N ASP A 235 31.37 -3.72 1.59
CA ASP A 235 32.49 -4.61 1.94
C ASP A 235 33.08 -5.37 0.73
N ASP A 236 32.30 -5.54 -0.34
CA ASP A 236 32.70 -6.33 -1.52
C ASP A 236 33.52 -5.51 -2.54
N LEU A 237 33.45 -4.17 -2.47
CA LEU A 237 34.11 -3.29 -3.41
C LEU A 237 35.61 -3.10 -3.09
N THR A 238 36.47 -3.25 -4.09
CA THR A 238 37.84 -2.74 -4.03
C THR A 238 37.86 -1.20 -4.04
N LEU A 239 38.95 -0.57 -3.64
CA LEU A 239 39.10 0.90 -3.68
C LEU A 239 38.92 1.47 -5.09
N ASP A 240 39.38 0.77 -6.12
CA ASP A 240 39.21 1.22 -7.50
C ASP A 240 37.74 1.14 -7.92
N GLU A 241 37.01 0.10 -7.51
CA GLU A 241 35.57 -0.04 -7.76
C GLU A 241 34.76 1.01 -6.97
N VAL A 242 35.12 1.31 -5.74
CA VAL A 242 34.52 2.43 -4.99
C VAL A 242 34.64 3.73 -5.78
N LYS A 243 35.83 4.03 -6.31
CA LYS A 243 36.06 5.25 -7.11
C LYS A 243 35.29 5.22 -8.43
N GLN A 244 35.15 4.04 -9.05
CA GLN A 244 34.38 3.91 -10.29
C GLN A 244 32.89 4.15 -10.04
N VAL A 245 32.33 3.58 -8.98
CA VAL A 245 30.91 3.79 -8.63
C VAL A 245 30.65 5.28 -8.31
N GLN A 246 31.56 5.94 -7.57
CA GLN A 246 31.45 7.37 -7.32
C GLN A 246 31.48 8.17 -8.63
N GLN A 247 32.38 7.84 -9.58
CA GLN A 247 32.43 8.50 -10.88
C GLN A 247 31.16 8.26 -11.69
N ASP A 248 30.58 7.06 -11.65
CA ASP A 248 29.32 6.75 -12.33
C ASP A 248 28.18 7.66 -11.83
N PHE A 249 28.06 7.89 -10.52
CA PHE A 249 27.09 8.85 -9.97
C PHE A 249 27.31 10.27 -10.48
N ILE A 250 28.57 10.71 -10.56
CA ILE A 250 28.92 12.06 -11.07
C ILE A 250 28.57 12.17 -12.57
N ASP A 251 28.96 11.18 -13.37
CA ASP A 251 28.68 11.19 -14.83
C ASP A 251 27.18 11.18 -15.13
N VAL A 252 26.40 10.41 -14.35
CA VAL A 252 24.95 10.38 -14.47
C VAL A 252 24.33 11.73 -14.07
N ALA A 253 24.84 12.38 -13.02
CA ALA A 253 24.35 13.72 -12.64
C ALA A 253 24.63 14.77 -13.73
N VAL A 254 25.80 14.70 -14.40
CA VAL A 254 26.10 15.55 -15.57
C VAL A 254 25.12 15.30 -16.71
N MET A 255 24.85 14.02 -17.04
CA MET A 255 23.91 13.63 -18.08
C MET A 255 22.50 14.16 -17.77
N LEU A 256 22.03 14.04 -16.52
CA LEU A 256 20.71 14.54 -16.10
C LEU A 256 20.62 16.06 -16.20
N LYS A 257 21.66 16.78 -15.78
CA LYS A 257 21.74 18.23 -15.95
C LYS A 257 21.65 18.63 -17.44
N ASP A 258 22.40 17.91 -18.32
CA ASP A 258 22.39 18.16 -19.75
C ASP A 258 21.02 17.81 -20.38
N ALA A 259 20.29 16.82 -19.82
CA ALA A 259 18.91 16.49 -20.19
C ALA A 259 17.87 17.51 -19.67
N GLY A 260 18.28 18.48 -18.86
CA GLY A 260 17.41 19.58 -18.42
C GLY A 260 16.87 19.44 -16.98
N PHE A 261 17.32 18.45 -16.21
CA PHE A 261 16.91 18.35 -14.81
C PHE A 261 17.52 19.46 -13.96
N ASP A 262 16.73 19.99 -13.01
CA ASP A 262 17.11 21.13 -12.18
C ASP A 262 17.95 20.75 -10.98
N ALA A 263 17.87 19.48 -10.53
CA ALA A 263 18.52 18.97 -9.34
C ALA A 263 18.74 17.45 -9.41
N VAL A 264 19.56 16.93 -8.50
CA VAL A 264 19.67 15.48 -8.23
C VAL A 264 19.49 15.18 -6.76
N GLU A 265 18.92 14.01 -6.44
CA GLU A 265 18.87 13.45 -5.10
C GLU A 265 19.69 12.16 -5.05
N LEU A 266 20.66 12.10 -4.14
CA LEU A 266 21.40 10.86 -3.86
C LEU A 266 20.60 10.02 -2.87
N ASN A 267 20.18 8.83 -3.27
CA ASN A 267 19.54 7.88 -2.38
C ASN A 267 20.59 7.16 -1.53
N ALA A 268 20.92 7.75 -0.37
CA ALA A 268 21.80 7.16 0.65
C ALA A 268 20.98 6.50 1.78
N ALA A 269 19.77 6.05 1.47
CA ALA A 269 18.82 5.44 2.39
C ALA A 269 18.38 4.05 1.92
N GLY A 270 17.44 3.45 2.61
CA GLY A 270 16.91 2.13 2.29
C GLY A 270 18.00 1.08 2.35
N ASN A 271 18.20 0.38 1.24
CA ASN A 271 19.28 -0.61 1.05
C ASN A 271 20.23 -0.20 -0.10
N ASN A 272 20.31 1.09 -0.40
CA ASN A 272 21.21 1.61 -1.43
C ASN A 272 22.68 1.53 -1.01
N ILE A 273 23.57 1.63 -2.00
CA ILE A 273 25.02 1.56 -1.75
C ILE A 273 25.50 2.69 -0.83
N GLY A 274 24.95 3.90 -0.97
CA GLY A 274 25.27 5.01 -0.07
C GLY A 274 24.98 4.66 1.40
N GLN A 275 23.80 4.08 1.68
CA GLN A 275 23.44 3.62 3.01
C GLN A 275 24.37 2.47 3.48
N ALA A 276 24.81 1.60 2.59
CA ALA A 276 25.74 0.52 2.94
C ALA A 276 27.05 1.07 3.54
N PHE A 277 27.59 2.17 2.99
CA PHE A 277 28.77 2.84 3.55
C PHE A 277 28.47 3.57 4.88
N LEU A 278 27.28 4.11 5.03
CA LEU A 278 26.89 4.86 6.24
C LEU A 278 26.60 3.95 7.43
N SER A 279 26.08 2.75 7.19
CA SER A 279 25.60 1.84 8.24
C SER A 279 26.72 1.02 8.85
N ARG A 280 26.83 1.06 10.20
CA ARG A 280 27.77 0.16 10.91
C ARG A 280 27.35 -1.31 10.85
N ASN A 281 26.10 -1.58 10.53
CA ASN A 281 25.59 -2.95 10.35
C ASN A 281 25.97 -3.56 9.00
N ARG A 282 26.30 -2.71 8.01
CA ARG A 282 26.60 -3.16 6.64
C ARG A 282 28.05 -2.87 6.22
N ASN A 283 28.72 -1.90 6.84
CA ASN A 283 30.09 -1.49 6.55
C ASN A 283 31.04 -2.06 7.58
N HIS A 284 31.87 -3.00 7.18
CA HIS A 284 32.91 -3.62 8.01
C HIS A 284 34.32 -3.39 7.43
N ARG A 285 34.44 -2.40 6.54
CA ARG A 285 35.73 -2.05 5.88
C ARG A 285 36.74 -1.55 6.90
N GLU A 286 38.02 -1.86 6.64
CA GLU A 286 39.13 -1.41 7.47
C GLU A 286 39.92 -0.24 6.85
N ASP A 287 39.53 0.23 5.65
CA ASP A 287 40.15 1.33 4.90
C ASP A 287 39.50 2.70 5.22
N GLU A 288 39.86 3.73 4.42
CA GLU A 288 39.36 5.09 4.58
C GLU A 288 37.84 5.26 4.35
N TYR A 289 37.12 4.23 3.90
CA TYR A 289 35.66 4.19 3.76
C TYR A 289 34.96 3.39 4.86
N GLY A 290 35.72 2.88 5.84
CA GLY A 290 35.20 2.03 6.92
C GLY A 290 34.49 2.81 8.04
N PRO A 291 33.91 2.10 9.01
CA PRO A 291 33.04 2.73 10.04
C PRO A 291 33.81 3.34 11.22
N GLN A 292 35.13 3.51 11.13
CA GLN A 292 36.01 3.90 12.24
C GLN A 292 35.83 5.38 12.68
N SER A 293 35.35 6.24 11.77
CA SER A 293 34.99 7.63 12.07
C SER A 293 33.80 8.08 11.23
N PHE A 294 33.18 9.21 11.62
CA PHE A 294 32.10 9.80 10.83
C PHE A 294 32.58 10.29 9.47
N GLU A 295 33.80 10.82 9.39
CA GLU A 295 34.41 11.26 8.14
C GLU A 295 34.59 10.08 7.17
N ASN A 296 35.05 8.92 7.65
CA ASN A 296 35.22 7.72 6.84
C ASN A 296 33.87 7.17 6.37
N ARG A 297 32.90 7.06 7.27
CA ARG A 297 31.53 6.60 6.94
C ARG A 297 30.86 7.49 5.89
N ALA A 298 30.99 8.81 6.04
CA ALA A 298 30.39 9.79 5.13
C ALA A 298 31.17 9.95 3.82
N ARG A 299 32.46 9.53 3.77
CA ARG A 299 33.40 9.80 2.66
C ARG A 299 32.84 9.45 1.31
N PHE A 300 32.26 8.26 1.15
CA PHE A 300 31.69 7.81 -0.11
C PHE A 300 30.65 8.79 -0.67
N VAL A 301 29.70 9.19 0.16
CA VAL A 301 28.63 10.12 -0.21
C VAL A 301 29.18 11.55 -0.40
N CYS A 302 30.06 12.01 0.51
CA CYS A 302 30.65 13.35 0.43
C CYS A 302 31.49 13.56 -0.85
N GLU A 303 32.25 12.58 -1.27
CA GLU A 303 33.06 12.65 -2.50
C GLU A 303 32.16 12.69 -3.75
N ILE A 304 30.99 12.00 -3.75
CA ILE A 304 30.00 12.11 -4.83
C ILE A 304 29.41 13.54 -4.85
N ILE A 305 29.00 14.09 -3.69
CA ILE A 305 28.48 15.47 -3.61
C ILE A 305 29.50 16.45 -4.19
N GLN A 306 30.75 16.40 -3.73
CA GLN A 306 31.84 17.29 -4.19
C GLN A 306 32.11 17.13 -5.70
N GLY A 307 32.09 15.88 -6.19
CA GLY A 307 32.25 15.58 -7.60
C GLY A 307 31.13 16.15 -8.47
N ILE A 308 29.88 16.02 -8.05
CA ILE A 308 28.73 16.62 -8.73
C ILE A 308 28.82 18.14 -8.73
N LYS A 309 29.13 18.75 -7.57
CA LYS A 309 29.30 20.22 -7.48
C LYS A 309 30.43 20.70 -8.41
N SER A 310 31.54 19.99 -8.46
CA SER A 310 32.65 20.32 -9.35
C SER A 310 32.29 20.20 -10.84
N ALA A 311 31.56 19.16 -11.23
CA ALA A 311 31.25 18.85 -12.62
C ALA A 311 30.00 19.62 -13.13
N CYS A 312 28.99 19.76 -12.31
CA CYS A 312 27.71 20.40 -12.67
C CYS A 312 27.66 21.90 -12.30
N GLY A 313 28.58 22.39 -11.47
CA GLY A 313 28.63 23.74 -10.92
C GLY A 313 28.18 23.79 -9.47
N GLU A 314 28.76 24.72 -8.71
CA GLU A 314 28.50 24.87 -7.26
C GLU A 314 27.02 25.19 -6.95
N ASP A 315 26.33 25.80 -7.88
CA ASP A 315 24.92 26.18 -7.75
C ASP A 315 23.93 25.07 -8.19
N PHE A 316 24.41 23.93 -8.72
CA PHE A 316 23.53 22.80 -9.08
C PHE A 316 23.08 22.07 -7.81
N PRO A 317 21.75 22.05 -7.51
CA PRO A 317 21.24 21.53 -6.25
C PRO A 317 21.42 20.02 -6.09
N VAL A 318 21.89 19.60 -4.92
CA VAL A 318 22.07 18.21 -4.52
C VAL A 318 21.36 17.96 -3.19
N GLN A 319 20.35 17.10 -3.21
CA GLN A 319 19.65 16.61 -2.02
C GLN A 319 20.18 15.24 -1.62
N ILE A 320 20.18 14.95 -0.33
CA ILE A 320 20.58 13.64 0.20
C ILE A 320 19.38 13.01 0.92
N LEU A 321 18.92 11.86 0.43
CA LEU A 321 17.95 11.02 1.12
C LEU A 321 18.69 10.09 2.08
N ILE A 322 18.33 10.15 3.37
CA ILE A 322 18.98 9.36 4.43
C ILE A 322 17.98 8.58 5.27
N ASN A 323 18.42 7.48 5.86
CA ASN A 323 17.74 6.88 7.00
C ASN A 323 18.03 7.74 8.24
N GLY A 324 17.06 8.54 8.69
CA GLY A 324 17.24 9.38 9.89
C GLY A 324 17.52 8.56 11.16
N ILE A 325 17.00 7.34 11.17
CA ILE A 325 17.29 6.29 12.15
C ILE A 325 17.19 4.94 11.44
N GLU A 326 18.11 4.03 11.71
CA GLU A 326 18.03 2.66 11.25
C GLU A 326 17.18 1.82 12.20
N ALA A 327 16.10 1.26 11.68
CA ALA A 327 15.27 0.33 12.41
C ALA A 327 15.92 -1.06 12.49
N ASN A 328 15.61 -1.77 13.56
CA ASN A 328 15.99 -3.16 13.75
C ASN A 328 14.82 -3.98 14.34
N ASP A 329 15.01 -5.28 14.43
CA ASP A 329 13.97 -6.20 14.91
C ASP A 329 13.68 -6.09 16.42
N VAL A 330 14.60 -5.54 17.19
CA VAL A 330 14.55 -5.53 18.65
C VAL A 330 14.29 -4.15 19.20
N ASN A 331 15.16 -3.21 18.87
CA ASN A 331 15.12 -1.84 19.36
C ASN A 331 15.41 -0.89 18.21
N LEU A 332 14.52 0.01 17.95
CA LEU A 332 14.65 0.99 16.90
C LEU A 332 15.93 1.83 17.10
N GLY A 333 16.95 1.63 16.25
CA GLY A 333 18.21 2.35 16.31
C GLY A 333 19.05 2.20 17.58
N GLN A 334 18.75 1.24 18.45
CA GLN A 334 19.45 1.06 19.74
C GLN A 334 20.44 -0.10 19.75
N ASP A 335 20.46 -0.96 18.73
CA ASP A 335 21.46 -2.03 18.64
C ASP A 335 22.80 -1.48 18.20
N GLU A 336 23.90 -2.05 18.71
CA GLU A 336 25.26 -1.59 18.43
C GLU A 336 25.60 -1.54 16.92
N GLY A 337 24.96 -2.39 16.12
CA GLY A 337 25.16 -2.45 14.66
C GLY A 337 24.43 -1.38 13.87
N PHE A 338 23.39 -0.75 14.40
CA PHE A 338 22.53 0.17 13.66
C PHE A 338 22.87 1.64 13.95
N THR A 339 22.66 2.49 12.94
CA THR A 339 22.94 3.92 13.02
C THR A 339 21.85 4.63 13.81
N THR A 340 22.22 5.33 14.87
CA THR A 340 21.32 6.11 15.72
C THR A 340 21.02 7.49 15.11
N VAL A 341 20.02 8.21 15.70
CA VAL A 341 19.72 9.59 15.29
C VAL A 341 20.91 10.51 15.54
N GLU A 342 21.60 10.36 16.69
CA GLU A 342 22.76 11.15 17.06
C GLU A 342 23.93 10.97 16.09
N GLU A 343 24.16 9.75 15.64
CA GLU A 343 25.16 9.45 14.60
C GLU A 343 24.77 10.08 13.26
N ASN A 344 23.50 9.99 12.87
CA ASN A 344 23.00 10.62 11.64
C ASN A 344 23.15 12.16 11.69
N VAL A 345 22.97 12.79 12.83
CA VAL A 345 23.27 14.22 13.01
C VAL A 345 24.72 14.53 12.62
N GLU A 346 25.69 13.72 13.06
CA GLU A 346 27.09 13.94 12.71
C GLU A 346 27.37 13.67 11.22
N LEU A 347 26.74 12.64 10.63
CA LEU A 347 26.85 12.36 9.20
C LEU A 347 26.24 13.51 8.35
N CYS A 348 25.09 14.06 8.75
CA CYS A 348 24.44 15.17 8.05
C CYS A 348 25.31 16.45 8.04
N LYS A 349 26.05 16.71 9.11
CA LYS A 349 27.04 17.82 9.13
C LYS A 349 28.15 17.62 8.10
N GLN A 350 28.56 16.37 7.86
CA GLN A 350 29.56 16.07 6.81
C GLN A 350 28.98 16.33 5.42
N PHE A 351 27.71 15.97 5.18
CA PHE A 351 27.06 16.22 3.89
C PHE A 351 26.88 17.71 3.62
N GLU A 352 26.45 18.50 4.62
CA GLU A 352 26.38 19.95 4.50
C GLU A 352 27.76 20.55 4.19
N ALA A 353 28.80 20.12 4.89
CA ALA A 353 30.19 20.57 4.66
C ALA A 353 30.71 20.16 3.27
N ALA A 354 30.23 19.07 2.70
CA ALA A 354 30.55 18.61 1.36
C ALA A 354 29.81 19.37 0.24
N GLY A 355 28.81 20.20 0.58
CA GLY A 355 28.05 21.03 -0.36
C GLY A 355 26.64 20.52 -0.67
N ALA A 356 26.05 19.63 0.14
CA ALA A 356 24.64 19.30 0.01
C ALA A 356 23.76 20.54 0.24
N ASP A 357 22.68 20.67 -0.55
CA ASP A 357 21.76 21.81 -0.48
C ASP A 357 20.51 21.52 0.36
N SER A 358 20.16 20.25 0.57
CA SER A 358 19.06 19.85 1.46
C SER A 358 19.18 18.39 1.89
N LEU A 359 18.43 18.03 2.93
CA LEU A 359 18.32 16.68 3.44
C LEU A 359 16.88 16.20 3.37
N HIS A 360 16.70 14.92 3.02
CA HIS A 360 15.43 14.22 3.01
C HIS A 360 15.50 13.05 3.98
N VAL A 361 14.71 13.10 5.05
CA VAL A 361 14.78 12.17 6.18
C VAL A 361 13.66 11.15 6.10
N ARG A 362 14.02 9.87 6.09
CA ARG A 362 13.09 8.74 6.17
C ARG A 362 13.47 7.76 7.28
N ILE A 363 12.61 6.78 7.55
CA ILE A 363 12.95 5.62 8.37
C ILE A 363 13.63 4.55 7.51
N GLY A 364 14.53 3.76 8.07
CA GLY A 364 15.16 2.65 7.37
C GLY A 364 15.90 1.70 8.30
N PRO A 365 16.60 0.68 7.77
CA PRO A 365 16.66 0.28 6.37
C PRO A 365 15.37 -0.36 5.88
N TYR A 366 15.18 -0.35 4.57
CA TYR A 366 13.98 -0.83 3.88
C TYR A 366 13.57 -2.25 4.30
N GLY A 367 12.31 -2.41 4.71
CA GLY A 367 11.72 -3.70 5.03
C GLY A 367 12.06 -4.29 6.38
N TYR A 368 12.75 -3.57 7.26
CA TYR A 368 13.03 -4.04 8.62
C TYR A 368 12.01 -3.56 9.64
N HIS A 369 11.41 -2.40 9.41
CA HIS A 369 10.49 -1.81 10.37
C HIS A 369 9.06 -1.81 9.84
N PRO A 370 8.08 -2.31 10.63
CA PRO A 370 6.69 -2.37 10.20
C PRO A 370 6.10 -1.00 9.88
N CYS A 371 6.53 0.06 10.54
CA CYS A 371 6.04 1.42 10.30
C CYS A 371 6.40 1.97 8.91
N GLU A 372 7.34 1.35 8.19
CA GLU A 372 7.75 1.79 6.88
C GLU A 372 6.65 1.57 5.84
N PHE A 373 5.93 0.47 5.96
CA PHE A 373 4.93 0.03 4.98
C PHE A 373 3.57 -0.26 5.58
N ALA A 374 3.53 -0.66 6.85
CA ALA A 374 2.27 -1.04 7.43
C ALA A 374 1.30 0.13 7.43
N GLY A 375 0.12 -0.13 6.98
CA GLY A 375 -1.03 0.62 7.41
C GLY A 375 -1.13 0.62 8.93
N ASP A 376 -1.98 1.40 9.46
CA ASP A 376 -2.07 1.82 10.84
C ASP A 376 -2.49 0.76 11.86
N LEU A 377 -2.65 -0.50 11.46
CA LEU A 377 -2.91 -1.60 12.40
C LEU A 377 -1.90 -1.64 13.56
N TYR A 378 -0.70 -1.10 13.33
CA TYR A 378 0.32 -0.98 14.35
C TYR A 378 0.15 0.23 15.27
N PHE A 379 -0.49 1.27 14.80
CA PHE A 379 -0.61 2.53 15.51
C PHE A 379 -1.93 2.66 16.27
N SER A 380 -2.79 1.67 16.17
CA SER A 380 -4.12 1.85 16.65
C SER A 380 -4.39 1.29 17.99
N GLY A 381 -5.43 1.83 18.50
CA GLY A 381 -6.11 1.53 19.69
C GLY A 381 -6.66 0.13 19.88
N TYR A 382 -6.39 -0.79 19.03
CA TYR A 382 -6.64 -2.19 19.31
C TYR A 382 -5.65 -2.76 20.36
N GLY A 383 -4.69 -1.96 20.84
CA GLY A 383 -3.71 -2.43 21.83
C GLY A 383 -2.87 -3.62 21.36
N ILE A 384 -2.80 -3.83 20.03
CA ILE A 384 -2.04 -4.91 19.43
C ILE A 384 -0.65 -4.38 19.15
N ASN A 385 0.31 -4.74 19.98
CA ASN A 385 1.71 -4.56 19.65
C ASN A 385 2.04 -5.41 18.42
N GLY A 386 2.67 -4.80 17.44
CA GLY A 386 3.00 -5.45 16.19
C GLY A 386 4.15 -6.45 16.33
N ASN A 387 4.31 -7.28 15.32
CA ASN A 387 5.51 -8.06 15.09
C ASN A 387 6.19 -7.56 13.83
N THR A 388 7.51 -7.61 13.84
CA THR A 388 8.29 -7.42 12.63
C THR A 388 8.06 -8.61 11.68
N ARG A 389 8.47 -8.48 10.42
CA ARG A 389 8.47 -9.60 9.46
C ARG A 389 9.26 -10.83 9.95
N TYR A 390 10.12 -10.65 10.95
CA TYR A 390 10.89 -11.74 11.59
C TYR A 390 10.20 -12.31 12.83
N ALA A 391 8.93 -12.02 13.03
CA ALA A 391 8.12 -12.43 14.17
C ALA A 391 8.64 -11.92 15.54
N THR A 392 9.51 -10.91 15.55
CA THR A 392 9.95 -10.24 16.77
C THR A 392 8.85 -9.32 17.25
N GLN A 393 8.45 -9.44 18.48
CA GLN A 393 7.43 -8.60 19.06
C GLN A 393 7.93 -7.15 19.18
N PHE A 394 7.18 -6.22 18.61
CA PHE A 394 7.45 -4.80 18.61
C PHE A 394 6.65 -4.11 19.71
N ASP A 395 7.34 -3.48 20.65
CA ASP A 395 6.74 -2.68 21.71
C ASP A 395 6.69 -1.20 21.29
N PHE A 396 5.57 -0.78 20.77
CA PHE A 396 5.38 0.59 20.30
C PHE A 396 5.56 1.64 21.38
N ALA A 397 5.06 1.42 22.61
CA ALA A 397 5.20 2.39 23.69
C ALA A 397 6.66 2.70 24.00
N ARG A 398 7.53 1.71 23.90
CA ARG A 398 8.98 1.86 24.12
C ARG A 398 9.67 2.68 23.04
N HIS A 399 9.21 2.55 21.77
CA HIS A 399 9.84 3.24 20.66
C HIS A 399 9.39 4.69 20.51
N TRP A 400 8.28 5.07 21.17
CA TRP A 400 7.73 6.41 21.06
C TRP A 400 8.25 7.40 22.09
N GLU A 401 9.05 6.96 23.04
CA GLU A 401 9.67 7.85 24.02
C GLU A 401 10.64 8.84 23.36
N GLY A 402 10.10 9.69 22.46
CA GLY A 402 10.78 10.84 21.85
C GLY A 402 11.54 10.56 20.55
N LEU A 403 11.46 9.34 19.97
CA LEU A 403 12.10 9.02 18.69
C LEU A 403 11.13 8.97 17.52
N LEU A 404 10.02 8.25 17.68
CA LEU A 404 8.95 8.19 16.68
C LEU A 404 7.64 8.63 17.31
N ASP A 405 6.87 9.43 16.63
CA ASP A 405 5.55 9.86 17.08
C ASP A 405 4.44 9.10 16.35
N GLY A 406 3.96 8.03 16.94
CA GLY A 406 2.83 7.25 16.43
C GLY A 406 1.47 7.70 16.93
N SER A 407 1.40 8.73 17.77
CA SER A 407 0.15 9.22 18.38
C SER A 407 -0.85 9.79 17.37
N HIS A 408 -0.37 10.11 16.15
CA HIS A 408 -1.16 10.67 15.05
C HIS A 408 -1.46 9.62 13.98
N SER A 409 -1.68 8.38 14.37
CA SER A 409 -1.94 7.28 13.45
C SER A 409 -0.84 7.13 12.39
N GLY A 410 0.42 7.37 12.79
CA GLY A 410 1.60 7.33 11.92
C GLY A 410 1.77 8.51 10.96
N CYS A 411 0.86 9.48 10.93
CA CYS A 411 1.08 10.73 10.23
C CYS A 411 2.24 11.50 10.85
N GLY A 412 3.20 11.90 10.04
CA GLY A 412 4.33 12.67 10.54
C GLY A 412 5.28 11.90 11.47
N LEU A 413 5.27 10.57 11.44
CA LEU A 413 6.02 9.68 12.32
C LEU A 413 7.48 10.11 12.53
N MET A 414 8.14 10.62 11.49
CA MET A 414 9.57 10.97 11.49
C MET A 414 9.85 12.43 11.85
N LEU A 415 8.85 13.25 12.21
CA LEU A 415 9.05 14.68 12.45
C LEU A 415 10.01 14.96 13.60
N GLU A 416 9.97 14.19 14.70
CA GLU A 416 10.90 14.39 15.82
C GLU A 416 12.34 13.99 15.47
N VAL A 417 12.51 12.95 14.67
CA VAL A 417 13.84 12.55 14.16
C VAL A 417 14.40 13.62 13.23
N ALA A 418 13.58 14.11 12.30
CA ALA A 418 13.96 15.18 11.38
C ALA A 418 14.29 16.48 12.13
N ALA A 419 13.54 16.81 13.19
CA ALA A 419 13.78 17.99 14.03
C ALA A 419 15.17 17.96 14.71
N LYS A 420 15.62 16.81 15.19
CA LYS A 420 16.98 16.66 15.75
C LYS A 420 18.06 16.94 14.71
N ILE A 421 17.89 16.45 13.49
CA ILE A 421 18.80 16.70 12.37
C ILE A 421 18.75 18.18 11.99
N LYS A 422 17.55 18.75 11.81
CA LYS A 422 17.33 20.16 11.48
C LYS A 422 17.99 21.11 12.46
N ALA A 423 17.97 20.79 13.75
CA ALA A 423 18.60 21.61 14.78
C ALA A 423 20.15 21.67 14.67
N ALA A 424 20.76 20.79 13.90
CA ALA A 424 22.21 20.62 13.79
C ALA A 424 22.82 21.11 12.48
N VAL A 425 21.99 21.39 11.46
CA VAL A 425 22.42 21.85 10.13
C VAL A 425 21.72 23.15 9.75
N SER A 426 22.27 23.90 8.80
CA SER A 426 21.70 25.15 8.31
C SER A 426 20.93 25.00 7.01
N ILE A 427 21.18 23.93 6.26
CA ILE A 427 20.46 23.60 5.01
C ILE A 427 19.04 23.11 5.32
N PRO A 428 18.10 23.25 4.37
CA PRO A 428 16.73 22.75 4.52
C PRO A 428 16.66 21.25 4.79
N VAL A 429 15.77 20.87 5.70
CA VAL A 429 15.49 19.48 6.06
C VAL A 429 14.02 19.17 5.82
N GLY A 430 13.76 18.20 4.96
CA GLY A 430 12.43 17.64 4.72
C GLY A 430 12.28 16.25 5.33
N SER A 431 11.04 15.82 5.48
CA SER A 431 10.73 14.48 5.96
C SER A 431 9.67 13.81 5.11
N VAL A 432 9.74 12.49 5.05
CA VAL A 432 8.75 11.58 4.45
C VAL A 432 8.26 10.60 5.53
N THR A 433 7.47 9.66 5.21
CA THR A 433 6.73 8.71 6.03
C THR A 433 5.37 9.26 6.40
N TYR A 434 4.49 9.19 5.42
CA TYR A 434 3.09 9.63 5.47
C TYR A 434 2.90 11.07 5.94
N MET A 435 3.36 12.01 5.15
CA MET A 435 3.06 13.43 5.31
C MET A 435 1.77 13.76 4.56
N ASP A 436 0.73 14.18 5.29
CA ASP A 436 -0.59 14.48 4.72
C ASP A 436 -1.22 15.73 5.38
N PRO A 437 -0.78 16.93 4.98
CA PRO A 437 -1.28 18.19 5.53
C PRO A 437 -2.79 18.41 5.40
N ALA A 438 -3.46 17.81 4.41
CA ALA A 438 -4.92 17.92 4.31
C ALA A 438 -5.65 17.08 5.36
N HIS A 439 -5.04 15.97 5.79
CA HIS A 439 -5.61 15.09 6.79
C HIS A 439 -5.48 15.62 8.21
N ALA A 440 -4.44 16.41 8.50
CA ALA A 440 -4.16 17.00 9.82
C ALA A 440 -3.56 18.42 9.68
N PRO A 441 -4.37 19.39 9.20
CA PRO A 441 -3.86 20.71 8.82
C PRO A 441 -3.12 21.45 9.93
N ASP A 442 -3.71 21.57 11.10
CA ASP A 442 -3.12 22.32 12.22
C ASP A 442 -1.84 21.65 12.74
N PHE A 443 -1.80 20.33 12.74
CA PHE A 443 -0.64 19.56 13.17
C PHE A 443 0.59 19.79 12.25
N PHE A 444 0.40 19.69 10.94
CA PHE A 444 1.50 19.90 9.98
C PHE A 444 1.90 21.37 9.88
N GLU A 445 0.96 22.32 9.95
CA GLU A 445 1.28 23.75 10.01
C GLU A 445 2.11 24.07 11.27
N LYS A 446 1.71 23.53 12.43
CA LYS A 446 2.44 23.71 13.68
C LYS A 446 3.86 23.12 13.61
N ALA A 447 4.05 21.96 12.99
CA ALA A 447 5.37 21.36 12.85
C ALA A 447 6.35 22.25 12.05
N LEU A 448 5.87 22.93 11.01
CA LEU A 448 6.64 23.93 10.28
C LEU A 448 6.93 25.18 11.13
N GLN A 449 5.91 25.71 11.83
CA GLN A 449 6.07 26.87 12.70
C GLN A 449 7.05 26.64 13.85
N ASP A 450 7.05 25.42 14.41
CA ASP A 450 7.97 25.00 15.46
C ASP A 450 9.40 24.73 14.92
N GLY A 451 9.59 24.78 13.61
CA GLY A 451 10.89 24.55 12.95
C GLY A 451 11.35 23.09 13.00
N LYS A 452 10.45 22.12 13.10
CA LYS A 452 10.80 20.70 13.09
C LYS A 452 11.35 20.26 11.75
N VAL A 453 10.78 20.76 10.66
CA VAL A 453 11.22 20.57 9.28
C VAL A 453 11.03 21.86 8.48
N ASP A 454 11.60 21.92 7.27
CA ASP A 454 11.43 23.04 6.34
C ASP A 454 10.38 22.74 5.27
N PHE A 455 10.19 21.45 4.90
CA PHE A 455 9.27 21.03 3.86
C PHE A 455 8.83 19.56 4.06
N TYR A 456 7.79 19.17 3.36
CA TYR A 456 7.26 17.80 3.37
C TYR A 456 7.50 17.12 2.03
N ASN A 457 8.06 15.90 2.08
CA ASN A 457 8.13 15.00 0.94
C ASN A 457 6.88 14.11 0.93
N MET A 458 6.10 14.19 -0.15
CA MET A 458 4.81 13.54 -0.27
C MET A 458 4.77 12.66 -1.52
N THR A 459 4.19 11.47 -1.39
CA THR A 459 3.93 10.59 -2.53
C THR A 459 2.49 10.09 -2.51
N ARG A 460 2.13 9.27 -1.52
CA ARG A 460 0.82 8.58 -1.48
C ARG A 460 -0.38 9.52 -1.48
N PRO A 461 -0.42 10.64 -0.75
CA PRO A 461 -1.51 11.59 -0.85
C PRO A 461 -1.66 12.18 -2.26
N LEU A 462 -0.55 12.51 -2.92
CA LEU A 462 -0.55 13.03 -4.31
C LEU A 462 -0.95 11.95 -5.33
N TYR A 463 -0.63 10.67 -5.08
CA TYR A 463 -1.12 9.55 -5.89
C TYR A 463 -2.63 9.36 -5.75
N ALA A 464 -3.15 9.53 -4.55
CA ALA A 464 -4.59 9.49 -4.33
C ALA A 464 -5.30 10.65 -5.02
N ASP A 465 -4.76 11.85 -4.93
CA ASP A 465 -5.31 13.06 -5.55
C ASP A 465 -4.21 13.93 -6.17
N PRO A 466 -3.97 13.85 -7.48
CA PRO A 466 -2.97 14.70 -8.14
C PRO A 466 -3.23 16.21 -8.00
N ASP A 467 -4.49 16.63 -7.87
CA ASP A 467 -4.89 18.03 -7.69
C ASP A 467 -4.89 18.50 -6.21
N TYR A 468 -4.22 17.74 -5.36
CA TYR A 468 -4.18 17.93 -3.91
C TYR A 468 -3.77 19.35 -3.50
N ILE A 469 -2.68 19.88 -4.06
CA ILE A 469 -2.11 21.19 -3.64
C ILE A 469 -2.99 22.34 -4.07
N ASN A 470 -3.59 22.29 -5.25
CA ASN A 470 -4.54 23.31 -5.70
C ASN A 470 -5.77 23.32 -4.80
N LYS A 471 -6.36 22.16 -4.52
CA LYS A 471 -7.53 22.04 -3.62
C LYS A 471 -7.21 22.54 -2.21
N LEU A 472 -6.04 22.19 -1.69
CA LEU A 472 -5.62 22.64 -0.36
C LEU A 472 -5.44 24.17 -0.35
N ARG A 473 -4.82 24.73 -1.38
CA ARG A 473 -4.67 26.20 -1.55
C ARG A 473 -6.03 26.92 -1.59
N GLU A 474 -7.02 26.28 -2.19
CA GLU A 474 -8.39 26.82 -2.30
C GLU A 474 -9.25 26.57 -1.05
N GLY A 475 -8.72 25.88 -0.05
CA GLY A 475 -9.46 25.54 1.18
C GLY A 475 -10.47 24.39 1.00
N LYS A 476 -10.39 23.65 -0.12
CA LYS A 476 -11.28 22.54 -0.47
C LYS A 476 -10.79 21.20 0.12
N VAL A 477 -10.52 21.18 1.41
CA VAL A 477 -9.97 20.01 2.11
C VAL A 477 -10.88 18.79 1.99
N ASP A 478 -12.21 18.99 2.08
CA ASP A 478 -13.23 17.94 1.97
C ASP A 478 -13.43 17.42 0.52
N GLU A 479 -12.80 18.06 -0.47
CA GLU A 479 -12.78 17.63 -1.87
C GLU A 479 -11.49 16.91 -2.25
N ILE A 480 -10.51 16.81 -1.34
CA ILE A 480 -9.28 16.06 -1.54
C ILE A 480 -9.56 14.56 -1.31
N ARG A 481 -9.21 13.73 -2.30
CA ARG A 481 -9.35 12.27 -2.19
C ARG A 481 -8.31 11.72 -1.21
N PRO A 482 -8.73 11.09 -0.10
CA PRO A 482 -7.81 10.62 0.92
C PRO A 482 -7.03 9.39 0.46
N CYS A 483 -5.75 9.31 0.79
CA CYS A 483 -4.99 8.08 0.67
C CYS A 483 -5.42 7.08 1.76
N ASN A 484 -5.78 5.85 1.37
CA ASN A 484 -6.14 4.78 2.32
C ASN A 484 -4.94 4.05 2.94
N ARG A 485 -3.72 4.41 2.62
CA ARG A 485 -2.50 3.76 3.14
C ARG A 485 -2.44 2.24 2.93
N CYS A 486 -3.13 1.74 1.92
CA CYS A 486 -3.29 0.31 1.61
C CYS A 486 -2.10 -0.34 0.92
N LEU A 487 -1.12 0.45 0.46
CA LEU A 487 0.12 0.04 -0.20
C LEU A 487 -0.02 -0.74 -1.52
N HIS A 488 -1.20 -0.77 -2.14
CA HIS A 488 -1.36 -1.33 -3.48
C HIS A 488 -0.59 -0.56 -4.58
N CYS A 489 -0.16 0.65 -4.30
CA CYS A 489 0.70 1.45 -5.19
C CYS A 489 2.19 1.19 -4.97
N HIS A 490 2.57 0.11 -4.26
CA HIS A 490 3.95 -0.19 -3.95
C HIS A 490 4.15 -1.70 -3.84
N PHE A 491 4.70 -2.31 -4.89
CA PHE A 491 5.00 -3.74 -4.97
C PHE A 491 3.81 -4.66 -4.66
N ASP A 492 2.75 -4.57 -5.44
CA ASP A 492 1.67 -5.53 -5.39
C ASP A 492 1.76 -6.55 -6.53
N PHE A 493 1.04 -7.67 -6.40
CA PHE A 493 1.05 -8.75 -7.38
C PHE A 493 -0.37 -9.19 -7.68
N ASP A 494 -0.64 -9.50 -8.95
CA ASP A 494 -1.90 -10.14 -9.33
C ASP A 494 -1.95 -11.62 -8.89
N GLU A 495 -3.08 -12.29 -9.13
CA GLU A 495 -3.27 -13.70 -8.76
C GLU A 495 -2.32 -14.65 -9.52
N GLN A 496 -1.74 -14.21 -10.62
CA GLN A 496 -0.76 -14.95 -11.41
C GLN A 496 0.67 -14.69 -10.95
N GLY A 497 0.87 -13.82 -9.97
CA GLY A 497 2.18 -13.42 -9.46
C GLY A 497 2.91 -12.41 -10.35
N ASN A 498 2.20 -11.77 -11.30
CA ASN A 498 2.75 -10.66 -12.05
C ASN A 498 2.70 -9.39 -11.20
N PHE A 499 3.68 -8.53 -11.40
CA PHE A 499 3.73 -7.24 -10.76
C PHE A 499 2.51 -6.40 -11.20
N TYR A 500 1.74 -5.93 -10.22
CA TYR A 500 0.50 -5.19 -10.45
C TYR A 500 0.35 -4.06 -9.44
N GLU A 501 0.64 -2.86 -9.87
CA GLU A 501 0.44 -1.68 -9.03
C GLU A 501 -0.85 -0.97 -9.40
N HIS A 502 -1.57 -0.49 -8.40
CA HIS A 502 -2.78 0.31 -8.60
C HIS A 502 -3.05 1.18 -7.37
N CYS A 503 -3.93 2.15 -7.50
CA CYS A 503 -4.41 2.91 -6.36
C CYS A 503 -5.81 2.44 -5.98
N ARG A 504 -6.03 2.17 -4.68
CA ARG A 504 -7.34 1.76 -4.16
C ARG A 504 -8.40 2.83 -4.38
N VAL A 505 -8.03 4.10 -4.32
CA VAL A 505 -8.99 5.22 -4.32
C VAL A 505 -8.97 6.04 -5.60
N ASN A 506 -7.90 5.98 -6.40
CA ASN A 506 -7.77 6.68 -7.66
C ASN A 506 -7.73 5.69 -8.83
N ALA A 507 -8.84 5.57 -9.56
CA ALA A 507 -8.97 4.61 -10.64
C ALA A 507 -8.06 4.90 -11.84
N THR A 508 -7.61 6.15 -12.05
CA THR A 508 -6.73 6.51 -13.18
C THR A 508 -5.29 6.12 -12.93
N ARG A 509 -4.88 6.12 -11.65
CA ARG A 509 -3.52 5.77 -11.27
C ARG A 509 -3.18 4.35 -11.70
N MET A 510 -2.05 4.17 -12.39
CA MET A 510 -1.55 2.91 -12.95
C MET A 510 -2.42 2.29 -14.07
N ARG A 511 -3.55 2.93 -14.45
CA ARG A 511 -4.40 2.49 -15.55
C ARG A 511 -4.36 3.41 -16.77
N ALA A 512 -3.90 4.65 -16.59
CA ALA A 512 -3.72 5.59 -17.69
C ALA A 512 -2.73 5.03 -18.73
N PHE A 513 -3.05 5.21 -20.02
CA PHE A 513 -2.29 4.69 -21.17
C PHE A 513 -2.11 3.17 -21.20
N THR A 514 -3.04 2.44 -20.56
CA THR A 514 -3.16 0.99 -20.64
C THR A 514 -4.36 0.60 -21.51
N PRO A 515 -4.53 -0.69 -21.87
CA PRO A 515 -5.74 -1.11 -22.61
C PRO A 515 -7.07 -0.76 -21.93
N ALA A 516 -7.08 -0.59 -20.60
CA ALA A 516 -8.26 -0.18 -19.86
C ALA A 516 -8.56 1.34 -19.99
N MET A 517 -7.56 2.15 -20.29
CA MET A 517 -7.66 3.61 -20.36
C MET A 517 -6.64 4.16 -21.41
N PRO A 518 -6.80 3.81 -22.69
CA PRO A 518 -5.77 4.05 -23.72
C PRO A 518 -5.47 5.52 -23.97
N ASP A 519 -6.45 6.40 -23.77
CA ASP A 519 -6.33 7.84 -24.00
C ASP A 519 -5.84 8.63 -22.76
N GLY A 520 -5.36 7.93 -21.73
CA GLY A 520 -4.86 8.56 -20.51
C GLY A 520 -5.93 8.91 -19.47
N PRO A 521 -5.57 9.71 -18.43
CA PRO A 521 -6.45 9.96 -17.28
C PRO A 521 -7.57 10.95 -17.57
N ALA A 522 -7.43 11.77 -18.61
CA ALA A 522 -8.44 12.78 -18.98
C ALA A 522 -9.80 12.14 -19.24
N LEU A 523 -10.87 12.80 -18.80
CA LEU A 523 -12.22 12.31 -19.09
C LEU A 523 -12.50 12.45 -20.59
N PRO A 524 -13.06 11.40 -21.24
CA PRO A 524 -13.51 11.51 -22.61
C PRO A 524 -14.54 12.63 -22.76
N ALA A 525 -14.45 13.39 -23.84
CA ALA A 525 -15.46 14.40 -24.16
C ALA A 525 -16.83 13.72 -24.31
N LEU A 526 -17.89 14.46 -23.99
CA LEU A 526 -19.24 13.98 -24.23
C LEU A 526 -19.44 13.78 -25.74
N ASP A 527 -19.82 12.55 -26.11
CA ASP A 527 -20.17 12.21 -27.51
C ASP A 527 -21.70 12.21 -27.65
N GLY A 528 -22.24 13.25 -28.28
CA GLY A 528 -23.69 13.44 -28.45
C GLY A 528 -24.35 14.26 -27.35
N GLU A 529 -25.64 14.03 -27.14
CA GLU A 529 -26.46 14.76 -26.17
C GLU A 529 -26.28 14.14 -24.76
N PRO A 530 -26.39 14.98 -23.68
CA PRO A 530 -26.43 14.48 -22.32
C PRO A 530 -27.51 13.42 -22.12
N LYS A 531 -27.14 12.31 -21.44
CA LYS A 531 -28.05 11.21 -21.12
C LYS A 531 -28.58 11.35 -19.70
N ASN A 532 -29.77 10.77 -19.45
CA ASN A 532 -30.27 10.53 -18.09
C ASN A 532 -29.72 9.20 -17.59
N VAL A 533 -28.79 9.26 -16.68
CA VAL A 533 -28.12 8.06 -16.12
C VAL A 533 -28.70 7.75 -14.75
N MET A 534 -29.24 6.54 -14.62
CA MET A 534 -29.68 6.00 -13.35
C MET A 534 -28.61 5.11 -12.77
N VAL A 535 -28.15 5.37 -11.56
CA VAL A 535 -27.23 4.52 -10.80
C VAL A 535 -28.00 3.86 -9.67
N VAL A 536 -27.94 2.55 -9.55
CA VAL A 536 -28.61 1.79 -8.48
C VAL A 536 -27.57 1.15 -7.57
N GLY A 537 -27.50 1.61 -6.33
CA GLY A 537 -26.55 1.24 -5.30
C GLY A 537 -25.57 2.36 -4.98
N GLY A 538 -25.60 2.84 -3.73
CA GLY A 538 -24.79 3.96 -3.21
C GLY A 538 -23.48 3.52 -2.54
N GLY A 539 -22.91 2.37 -2.93
CA GLY A 539 -21.59 1.92 -2.52
C GLY A 539 -20.45 2.64 -3.27
N ALA A 540 -19.20 2.23 -3.03
CA ALA A 540 -18.02 2.84 -3.63
C ALA A 540 -18.07 2.85 -5.17
N ALA A 541 -18.48 1.75 -5.80
CA ALA A 541 -18.61 1.64 -7.25
C ALA A 541 -19.68 2.58 -7.81
N GLY A 542 -20.87 2.60 -7.20
CA GLY A 542 -21.97 3.44 -7.67
C GLY A 542 -21.71 4.93 -7.49
N MET A 543 -21.16 5.35 -6.35
CA MET A 543 -20.80 6.75 -6.11
C MET A 543 -19.72 7.23 -7.06
N GLU A 544 -18.69 6.41 -7.34
CA GLU A 544 -17.66 6.77 -8.32
C GLU A 544 -18.23 6.83 -9.75
N ALA A 545 -19.08 5.86 -10.14
CA ALA A 545 -19.73 5.88 -11.45
C ALA A 545 -20.63 7.11 -11.61
N ALA A 546 -21.42 7.45 -10.60
CA ALA A 546 -22.28 8.64 -10.62
C ALA A 546 -21.45 9.93 -10.76
N ARG A 547 -20.37 10.05 -9.99
CA ARG A 547 -19.43 11.18 -10.06
C ARG A 547 -18.85 11.36 -11.47
N ILE A 548 -18.32 10.28 -12.05
CA ILE A 548 -17.69 10.35 -13.38
C ILE A 548 -18.71 10.65 -14.47
N ALA A 549 -19.87 10.05 -14.44
CA ALA A 549 -20.96 10.34 -15.40
C ALA A 549 -21.39 11.81 -15.33
N ALA A 550 -21.53 12.37 -14.11
CA ALA A 550 -21.86 13.78 -13.91
C ALA A 550 -20.77 14.71 -14.39
N LEU A 551 -19.50 14.41 -14.12
CA LEU A 551 -18.34 15.19 -14.61
C LEU A 551 -18.25 15.18 -16.15
N ARG A 552 -18.74 14.13 -16.81
CA ARG A 552 -18.85 14.09 -18.28
C ARG A 552 -20.04 14.89 -18.83
N GLY A 553 -20.90 15.43 -17.96
CA GLY A 553 -22.01 16.30 -18.34
C GLY A 553 -23.36 15.56 -18.49
N HIS A 554 -23.48 14.32 -18.01
CA HIS A 554 -24.75 13.60 -17.95
C HIS A 554 -25.62 14.07 -16.78
N SER A 555 -26.94 13.90 -16.90
CA SER A 555 -27.89 14.06 -15.78
C SER A 555 -27.93 12.76 -14.98
N VAL A 556 -27.52 12.78 -13.70
CA VAL A 556 -27.32 11.57 -12.91
C VAL A 556 -28.23 11.55 -11.69
N THR A 557 -28.98 10.44 -11.51
CA THR A 557 -29.68 10.12 -10.27
C THR A 557 -29.16 8.81 -9.71
N LEU A 558 -28.72 8.85 -8.45
CA LEU A 558 -28.22 7.70 -7.69
C LEU A 558 -29.28 7.29 -6.67
N TYR A 559 -29.72 6.04 -6.73
CA TYR A 559 -30.68 5.44 -5.81
C TYR A 559 -29.97 4.45 -4.87
N GLU A 560 -30.27 4.53 -3.59
CA GLU A 560 -29.78 3.63 -2.56
C GLU A 560 -30.95 3.11 -1.69
N LYS A 561 -31.04 1.80 -1.50
CA LYS A 561 -32.09 1.18 -0.68
C LYS A 561 -31.97 1.47 0.80
N GLN A 562 -30.74 1.65 1.29
CA GLN A 562 -30.50 2.04 2.66
C GLN A 562 -30.77 3.54 2.88
N GLY A 563 -31.00 3.95 4.14
CA GLY A 563 -31.13 5.36 4.51
C GLY A 563 -29.80 6.15 4.48
N TYR A 564 -28.70 5.54 4.01
CA TYR A 564 -27.37 6.12 3.98
C TYR A 564 -26.56 5.64 2.77
N LEU A 565 -25.51 6.39 2.41
CA LEU A 565 -24.54 6.02 1.38
C LEU A 565 -23.30 5.34 1.95
N GLY A 566 -22.60 4.58 1.12
CA GLY A 566 -21.31 3.96 1.42
C GLY A 566 -21.29 2.45 1.23
N GLY A 567 -22.45 1.78 1.17
CA GLY A 567 -22.52 0.31 1.04
C GLY A 567 -21.78 -0.38 2.19
N LYS A 568 -20.70 -1.09 1.88
CA LYS A 568 -19.84 -1.79 2.88
C LYS A 568 -18.75 -0.91 3.52
N LEU A 569 -18.52 0.33 3.05
CA LEU A 569 -17.48 1.21 3.60
C LEU A 569 -17.67 1.53 5.09
N PRO A 570 -18.90 1.85 5.59
CA PRO A 570 -19.12 2.08 7.02
C PRO A 570 -18.78 0.86 7.89
N PHE A 571 -19.13 -0.35 7.44
CA PHE A 571 -18.77 -1.58 8.11
C PHE A 571 -17.24 -1.78 8.16
N ALA A 572 -16.56 -1.64 7.00
CA ALA A 572 -15.12 -1.77 6.92
C ALA A 572 -14.39 -0.74 7.80
N ALA A 573 -14.87 0.51 7.83
CA ALA A 573 -14.32 1.55 8.70
C ALA A 573 -14.47 1.20 10.19
N ALA A 574 -15.60 0.64 10.60
CA ALA A 574 -15.85 0.25 11.98
C ALA A 574 -14.99 -0.95 12.42
N VAL A 575 -14.78 -1.93 11.54
CA VAL A 575 -13.97 -3.13 11.82
C VAL A 575 -12.48 -2.83 11.82
N LYS A 576 -11.99 -2.06 10.84
CA LYS A 576 -10.58 -1.67 10.75
C LYS A 576 -10.21 -0.52 11.68
N GLY A 577 -11.16 0.28 12.11
CA GLY A 577 -10.91 1.53 12.84
C GLY A 577 -10.38 2.62 11.89
N GLN A 578 -9.65 3.60 12.44
CA GLN A 578 -9.21 4.79 11.69
C GLN A 578 -7.99 4.58 10.79
N HIS A 579 -7.42 3.36 10.75
CA HIS A 579 -6.10 3.11 10.19
C HIS A 579 -5.96 3.28 8.69
N GLU A 580 -6.98 2.88 7.96
CA GLU A 580 -6.97 2.93 6.50
C GLU A 580 -7.82 4.06 5.95
N ASN A 581 -8.12 5.08 6.73
CA ASN A 581 -8.89 6.26 6.31
C ASN A 581 -10.15 5.91 5.49
N ILE A 582 -10.82 4.78 5.80
CA ILE A 582 -12.00 4.30 5.03
C ILE A 582 -13.20 5.19 5.29
N ALA A 583 -13.33 5.72 6.52
CA ALA A 583 -14.38 6.68 6.84
C ALA A 583 -14.20 7.98 6.04
N ASP A 584 -12.96 8.46 5.90
CA ASP A 584 -12.64 9.66 5.11
C ASP A 584 -12.92 9.43 3.61
N LEU A 585 -12.61 8.24 3.09
CA LEU A 585 -12.97 7.87 1.73
C LEU A 585 -14.50 7.91 1.52
N ASN A 586 -15.25 7.38 2.47
CA ASN A 586 -16.72 7.40 2.38
C ASN A 586 -17.25 8.84 2.41
N ALA A 587 -16.73 9.68 3.29
CA ALA A 587 -17.09 11.10 3.36
C ALA A 587 -16.75 11.83 2.05
N TYR A 588 -15.55 11.61 1.51
CA TYR A 588 -15.13 12.15 0.21
C TYR A 588 -16.08 11.73 -0.92
N LEU A 589 -16.40 10.45 -1.06
CA LEU A 589 -17.30 9.98 -2.11
C LEU A 589 -18.70 10.59 -2.00
N GLN A 590 -19.21 10.77 -0.79
CA GLN A 590 -20.48 11.46 -0.55
C GLN A 590 -20.38 12.94 -0.93
N ARG A 591 -19.36 13.63 -0.48
CA ARG A 591 -19.10 15.04 -0.83
C ARG A 591 -19.01 15.24 -2.34
N GLN A 592 -18.38 14.32 -3.05
CA GLN A 592 -18.26 14.39 -4.50
C GLN A 592 -19.63 14.27 -5.22
N GLN A 593 -20.62 13.59 -4.65
CA GLN A 593 -21.97 13.61 -5.23
C GLN A 593 -22.55 15.02 -5.22
N GLU A 594 -22.39 15.75 -4.12
CA GLU A 594 -22.85 17.14 -4.01
C GLU A 594 -22.10 18.06 -4.97
N VAL A 595 -20.75 17.99 -5.00
CA VAL A 595 -19.90 18.83 -5.83
C VAL A 595 -20.20 18.64 -7.31
N CYS A 596 -20.47 17.40 -7.73
CA CYS A 596 -20.77 17.07 -9.14
C CYS A 596 -22.26 17.24 -9.50
N GLY A 597 -23.11 17.60 -8.54
CA GLY A 597 -24.55 17.83 -8.80
C GLY A 597 -25.34 16.56 -9.07
N VAL A 598 -24.91 15.41 -8.49
CA VAL A 598 -25.66 14.17 -8.57
C VAL A 598 -26.92 14.25 -7.70
N THR A 599 -28.07 13.87 -8.23
CA THR A 599 -29.28 13.72 -7.45
C THR A 599 -29.23 12.40 -6.66
N VAL A 600 -29.23 12.47 -5.33
CA VAL A 600 -29.16 11.29 -4.46
C VAL A 600 -30.51 11.01 -3.82
N VAL A 601 -30.98 9.78 -3.92
CA VAL A 601 -32.23 9.29 -3.32
C VAL A 601 -31.92 8.06 -2.46
N THR A 602 -31.97 8.21 -1.15
CA THR A 602 -31.79 7.12 -0.18
C THR A 602 -33.12 6.56 0.31
N GLY A 603 -33.12 5.34 0.86
CA GLY A 603 -34.34 4.66 1.32
C GLY A 603 -35.26 4.18 0.18
N GLN A 604 -34.74 4.12 -1.05
CA GLN A 604 -35.48 3.69 -2.22
C GLN A 604 -34.91 2.40 -2.81
N GLU A 605 -35.61 1.32 -2.60
CA GLU A 605 -35.32 0.07 -3.32
C GLU A 605 -35.81 0.19 -4.77
N VAL A 606 -34.96 -0.28 -5.70
CA VAL A 606 -35.18 -0.18 -7.13
C VAL A 606 -35.33 -1.59 -7.71
N ASP A 607 -36.48 -1.86 -8.34
CA ASP A 607 -36.71 -3.03 -9.15
C ASP A 607 -36.84 -2.68 -10.65
N ALA A 608 -37.02 -3.68 -11.48
CA ALA A 608 -37.11 -3.49 -12.94
C ALA A 608 -38.31 -2.63 -13.33
N ASP A 609 -39.43 -2.72 -12.62
CA ASP A 609 -40.63 -1.92 -12.93
C ASP A 609 -40.43 -0.45 -12.54
N PHE A 610 -39.74 -0.18 -11.45
CA PHE A 610 -39.32 1.16 -11.10
C PHE A 610 -38.41 1.78 -12.17
N VAL A 611 -37.42 1.03 -12.67
CA VAL A 611 -36.52 1.50 -13.74
C VAL A 611 -37.32 1.80 -15.01
N ARG A 612 -38.23 0.93 -15.41
CA ARG A 612 -39.11 1.16 -16.58
C ARG A 612 -39.98 2.43 -16.42
N ALA A 613 -40.45 2.68 -15.21
CA ALA A 613 -41.25 3.89 -14.93
C ALA A 613 -40.43 5.18 -14.98
N GLN A 614 -39.17 5.14 -14.58
CA GLN A 614 -38.24 6.30 -14.64
C GLN A 614 -37.68 6.50 -16.06
N ALA A 615 -37.63 5.46 -16.88
CA ALA A 615 -37.17 5.45 -18.27
C ALA A 615 -35.80 6.16 -18.49
N PRO A 616 -34.73 5.76 -17.76
CA PRO A 616 -33.40 6.32 -18.00
C PRO A 616 -32.84 5.90 -19.36
N ASP A 617 -31.90 6.69 -19.91
CA ASP A 617 -31.19 6.33 -21.14
C ASP A 617 -30.14 5.23 -20.88
N VAL A 618 -29.57 5.21 -19.67
CA VAL A 618 -28.58 4.22 -19.22
C VAL A 618 -28.82 3.87 -17.76
N LEU A 619 -28.77 2.58 -17.44
CA LEU A 619 -28.77 2.05 -16.09
C LEU A 619 -27.36 1.57 -15.71
N ILE A 620 -26.83 2.03 -14.58
CA ILE A 620 -25.64 1.45 -13.94
C ILE A 620 -26.09 0.65 -12.73
N GLU A 621 -25.92 -0.66 -12.79
CA GLU A 621 -26.20 -1.57 -11.69
C GLU A 621 -24.96 -1.74 -10.80
N ALA A 622 -25.01 -1.16 -9.60
CA ALA A 622 -23.96 -1.13 -8.57
C ALA A 622 -24.47 -1.72 -7.25
N THR A 623 -25.36 -2.70 -7.32
CA THR A 623 -26.13 -3.25 -6.19
C THR A 623 -25.31 -4.10 -5.22
N GLY A 624 -24.02 -4.32 -5.50
CA GLY A 624 -23.11 -5.15 -4.71
C GLY A 624 -23.34 -6.65 -4.93
N GLY A 625 -22.46 -7.47 -4.38
CA GLY A 625 -22.58 -8.93 -4.47
C GLY A 625 -23.48 -9.50 -3.39
N VAL A 626 -23.95 -10.71 -3.64
CA VAL A 626 -24.74 -11.51 -2.69
C VAL A 626 -23.81 -12.47 -1.95
N VAL A 627 -23.85 -12.45 -0.61
CA VAL A 627 -23.10 -13.42 0.20
C VAL A 627 -23.62 -14.82 -0.10
N VAL A 628 -22.73 -15.74 -0.42
CA VAL A 628 -23.06 -17.16 -0.59
C VAL A 628 -23.03 -17.82 0.79
N PRO A 629 -24.16 -18.22 1.36
CA PRO A 629 -24.18 -18.86 2.67
C PRO A 629 -23.45 -20.19 2.65
N THR A 630 -22.75 -20.53 3.74
CA THR A 630 -22.10 -21.84 3.89
C THR A 630 -23.09 -23.01 3.94
N GLY A 631 -24.36 -22.73 4.20
CA GLY A 631 -25.37 -23.74 4.49
C GLY A 631 -25.28 -24.37 5.89
N LEU A 632 -24.40 -23.84 6.73
CA LEU A 632 -24.28 -24.22 8.14
C LEU A 632 -25.49 -23.73 8.93
N ALA A 633 -26.02 -24.56 9.79
CA ALA A 633 -27.15 -24.19 10.65
C ALA A 633 -26.67 -24.08 12.10
N ALA A 634 -27.16 -23.07 12.79
CA ALA A 634 -26.94 -22.94 14.23
C ALA A 634 -27.46 -24.15 14.99
N SER A 635 -26.71 -24.59 16.00
CA SER A 635 -27.08 -25.74 16.83
C SER A 635 -26.78 -25.49 18.30
N GLY A 636 -27.77 -25.73 19.16
CA GLY A 636 -27.64 -25.54 20.60
C GLY A 636 -27.31 -24.09 20.95
N SER A 637 -26.16 -23.90 21.63
CA SER A 637 -25.63 -22.58 22.01
C SER A 637 -24.70 -21.95 20.98
N THR A 638 -24.39 -22.65 19.88
CA THR A 638 -23.51 -22.16 18.83
C THR A 638 -24.29 -21.36 17.80
N ASN A 639 -23.86 -20.11 17.58
CA ASN A 639 -24.47 -19.21 16.61
C ASN A 639 -23.75 -19.27 15.27
N VAL A 640 -24.47 -19.09 14.17
CA VAL A 640 -23.92 -18.83 12.85
C VAL A 640 -24.31 -17.40 12.45
N VAL A 641 -23.31 -16.54 12.22
CA VAL A 641 -23.47 -15.10 12.05
C VAL A 641 -22.82 -14.67 10.74
N PRO A 642 -23.53 -14.01 9.83
CA PRO A 642 -22.90 -13.37 8.68
C PRO A 642 -21.87 -12.33 9.13
N ILE A 643 -20.77 -12.20 8.39
CA ILE A 643 -19.70 -11.23 8.76
C ILE A 643 -20.22 -9.80 8.92
N GLU A 644 -21.22 -9.40 8.14
CA GLU A 644 -21.80 -8.06 8.18
C GLU A 644 -22.57 -7.77 9.49
N ASP A 645 -22.86 -8.79 10.27
CA ASP A 645 -23.61 -8.68 11.53
C ASP A 645 -22.71 -8.78 12.78
N ILE A 646 -21.38 -8.94 12.63
CA ILE A 646 -20.44 -9.10 13.77
C ILE A 646 -20.45 -7.92 14.74
N LEU A 647 -20.81 -6.73 14.28
CA LEU A 647 -20.89 -5.51 15.11
C LEU A 647 -22.16 -5.42 15.95
N THR A 648 -23.19 -6.18 15.61
CA THR A 648 -24.53 -6.11 16.25
C THR A 648 -24.95 -7.42 16.86
N ALA A 649 -24.39 -8.55 16.45
CA ALA A 649 -24.70 -9.88 16.98
C ALA A 649 -23.97 -10.12 18.30
N GLU A 650 -24.55 -11.01 19.12
CA GLU A 650 -23.87 -11.55 20.30
C GLU A 650 -22.82 -12.57 19.84
N ILE A 651 -21.55 -12.27 20.07
CA ILE A 651 -20.40 -13.09 19.69
C ILE A 651 -19.80 -13.75 20.93
N GLY A 652 -19.70 -15.08 20.94
CA GLY A 652 -19.08 -15.88 21.99
C GLY A 652 -17.56 -15.67 22.11
N ASN A 653 -16.89 -16.47 22.92
CA ASN A 653 -15.44 -16.34 23.14
C ASN A 653 -14.61 -17.23 22.21
N GLU A 654 -15.11 -18.41 21.86
CA GLU A 654 -14.48 -19.35 20.93
C GLU A 654 -15.11 -19.14 19.53
N VAL A 655 -14.46 -18.38 18.68
CA VAL A 655 -15.02 -17.95 17.38
C VAL A 655 -14.32 -18.67 16.24
N THR A 656 -15.10 -19.20 15.30
CA THR A 656 -14.58 -19.71 14.03
C THR A 656 -15.04 -18.81 12.88
N ILE A 657 -14.10 -18.29 12.09
CA ILE A 657 -14.36 -17.55 10.86
C ILE A 657 -14.20 -18.51 9.69
N VAL A 658 -15.24 -18.65 8.87
CA VAL A 658 -15.20 -19.44 7.63
C VAL A 658 -14.97 -18.48 6.46
N GLY A 659 -13.79 -18.53 5.87
CA GLY A 659 -13.36 -17.64 4.79
C GLY A 659 -11.89 -17.30 4.84
N TYR A 660 -11.38 -16.63 3.80
CA TYR A 660 -9.95 -16.35 3.64
C TYR A 660 -9.64 -14.96 3.07
N SER A 661 -10.65 -14.18 2.75
CA SER A 661 -10.51 -12.84 2.19
C SER A 661 -10.07 -11.79 3.22
N ALA A 662 -9.70 -10.59 2.77
CA ALA A 662 -9.32 -9.49 3.65
C ALA A 662 -10.39 -9.19 4.73
N PRO A 663 -11.70 -9.15 4.45
CA PRO A 663 -12.71 -9.03 5.49
C PRO A 663 -12.65 -10.09 6.59
N ALA A 664 -12.29 -11.34 6.25
CA ALA A 664 -12.16 -12.42 7.25
C ALA A 664 -10.99 -12.15 8.21
N VAL A 665 -9.86 -11.67 7.69
CA VAL A 665 -8.68 -11.33 8.49
C VAL A 665 -8.93 -10.07 9.33
N ASP A 666 -9.59 -9.06 8.77
CA ASP A 666 -10.00 -7.85 9.50
C ASP A 666 -10.93 -8.19 10.67
N ALA A 667 -11.93 -9.03 10.43
CA ALA A 667 -12.83 -9.53 11.49
C ALA A 667 -12.07 -10.31 12.57
N ALA A 668 -11.07 -11.11 12.19
CA ALA A 668 -10.22 -11.81 13.14
C ALA A 668 -9.50 -10.83 14.09
N PHE A 669 -8.86 -9.77 13.56
CA PHE A 669 -8.21 -8.76 14.38
C PHE A 669 -9.20 -8.00 15.27
N TYR A 670 -10.33 -7.61 14.73
CA TYR A 670 -11.39 -6.94 15.49
C TYR A 670 -11.84 -7.78 16.70
N LEU A 671 -12.03 -9.08 16.53
CA LEU A 671 -12.46 -10.02 17.58
C LEU A 671 -11.32 -10.30 18.58
N ILE A 672 -10.09 -10.48 18.10
CA ILE A 672 -8.90 -10.63 18.94
C ILE A 672 -8.71 -9.42 19.87
N ALA A 673 -8.91 -8.22 19.37
CA ALA A 673 -8.83 -6.98 20.16
C ALA A 673 -9.87 -6.95 21.30
N GLN A 674 -10.99 -7.66 21.13
CA GLN A 674 -11.99 -7.85 22.19
C GLN A 674 -11.71 -9.04 23.11
N GLY A 675 -10.55 -9.68 22.99
CA GLY A 675 -10.14 -10.82 23.80
C GLY A 675 -10.76 -12.16 23.41
N LYS A 676 -11.32 -12.26 22.19
CA LYS A 676 -11.87 -13.51 21.67
C LYS A 676 -10.76 -14.43 21.16
N HIS A 677 -11.01 -15.75 21.22
CA HIS A 677 -10.14 -16.76 20.61
C HIS A 677 -10.64 -17.06 19.20
N VAL A 678 -9.81 -16.80 18.21
CA VAL A 678 -10.23 -16.90 16.81
C VAL A 678 -9.55 -18.07 16.11
N THR A 679 -10.35 -18.84 15.39
CA THR A 679 -9.93 -19.88 14.44
C THR A 679 -10.42 -19.47 13.05
N ILE A 680 -9.57 -19.55 12.03
CA ILE A 680 -9.97 -19.37 10.61
C ILE A 680 -10.00 -20.74 9.96
N VAL A 681 -11.08 -21.08 9.27
CA VAL A 681 -11.22 -22.28 8.46
C VAL A 681 -11.44 -21.86 7.01
N MET A 682 -10.62 -22.39 6.11
CA MET A 682 -10.67 -22.06 4.70
C MET A 682 -10.46 -23.29 3.82
N ASP A 683 -11.21 -23.39 2.75
CA ASP A 683 -11.15 -24.46 1.75
C ASP A 683 -10.00 -24.31 0.75
N GLN A 684 -9.26 -23.21 0.87
CA GLN A 684 -8.13 -22.86 0.02
C GLN A 684 -6.79 -23.07 0.74
N PRO A 685 -5.66 -23.13 -0.02
CA PRO A 685 -4.32 -23.14 0.55
C PRO A 685 -4.04 -21.86 1.37
N SER A 686 -3.23 -21.97 2.42
CA SER A 686 -2.88 -20.83 3.30
C SER A 686 -2.21 -19.66 2.57
N ALA A 687 -1.61 -19.90 1.42
CA ALA A 687 -0.97 -18.85 0.60
C ALA A 687 -1.95 -17.77 0.11
N VAL A 688 -3.25 -18.10 0.01
CA VAL A 688 -4.28 -17.13 -0.44
C VAL A 688 -4.99 -16.43 0.72
N LEU A 689 -4.59 -16.69 1.98
CA LEU A 689 -5.15 -15.99 3.13
C LEU A 689 -4.94 -14.48 2.97
N ASP A 690 -5.95 -13.71 3.39
CA ASP A 690 -6.01 -12.26 3.23
C ASP A 690 -6.07 -11.83 1.75
N LYS A 691 -6.85 -12.59 0.95
CA LYS A 691 -7.06 -12.27 -0.48
C LYS A 691 -7.63 -10.86 -0.63
N GLY A 692 -7.02 -10.08 -1.53
CA GLY A 692 -7.40 -8.69 -1.81
C GLY A 692 -6.63 -7.64 -1.00
N GLN A 693 -5.72 -8.05 -0.12
CA GLN A 693 -4.78 -7.17 0.57
C GLN A 693 -3.43 -7.13 -0.16
N SER A 694 -2.73 -5.98 -0.10
CA SER A 694 -1.40 -5.85 -0.72
C SER A 694 -0.37 -6.79 -0.10
N ALA A 695 0.62 -7.19 -0.91
CA ALA A 695 1.67 -8.11 -0.48
C ALA A 695 2.43 -7.60 0.76
N HIS A 696 2.77 -6.32 0.79
CA HIS A 696 3.48 -5.72 1.93
C HIS A 696 2.67 -5.72 3.23
N VAL A 697 1.37 -5.44 3.14
CA VAL A 697 0.51 -5.49 4.33
C VAL A 697 0.41 -6.92 4.84
N LYS A 698 0.27 -7.91 3.95
CA LYS A 698 0.25 -9.34 4.34
C LYS A 698 1.52 -9.77 5.07
N GLU A 699 2.70 -9.35 4.62
CA GLU A 699 3.98 -9.68 5.26
C GLU A 699 4.04 -9.26 6.72
N VAL A 700 3.27 -8.26 7.09
CA VAL A 700 3.24 -7.70 8.42
C VAL A 700 2.05 -8.22 9.22
N VAL A 701 0.87 -8.22 8.63
CA VAL A 701 -0.40 -8.56 9.29
C VAL A 701 -0.50 -10.05 9.62
N LEU A 702 -0.10 -10.94 8.69
CA LEU A 702 -0.24 -12.38 8.93
C LEU A 702 0.64 -12.91 10.08
N PRO A 703 1.92 -12.51 10.23
CA PRO A 703 2.69 -12.87 11.42
C PRO A 703 2.03 -12.41 12.73
N MET A 704 1.45 -11.21 12.76
CA MET A 704 0.72 -10.72 13.94
C MET A 704 -0.47 -11.60 14.28
N LEU A 705 -1.25 -12.00 13.28
CA LEU A 705 -2.40 -12.86 13.44
C LEU A 705 -2.02 -14.17 14.13
N TYR A 706 -0.94 -14.82 13.68
CA TYR A 706 -0.44 -16.08 14.28
C TYR A 706 0.11 -15.87 15.69
N VAL A 707 0.86 -14.81 15.94
CA VAL A 707 1.41 -14.54 17.29
C VAL A 707 0.30 -14.25 18.31
N LYS A 708 -0.83 -13.68 17.89
CA LYS A 708 -2.01 -13.50 18.75
C LYS A 708 -2.78 -14.80 19.01
N GLY A 709 -2.31 -15.92 18.48
CA GLY A 709 -2.84 -17.26 18.77
C GLY A 709 -3.95 -17.71 17.83
N THR A 710 -4.19 -17.00 16.74
CA THR A 710 -5.15 -17.42 15.73
C THR A 710 -4.68 -18.73 15.08
N ARG A 711 -5.59 -19.70 15.02
CA ARG A 711 -5.38 -20.96 14.32
C ARG A 711 -5.94 -20.86 12.92
N VAL A 712 -5.18 -21.30 11.93
CA VAL A 712 -5.64 -21.33 10.54
C VAL A 712 -5.67 -22.77 10.05
N TRP A 713 -6.85 -23.23 9.66
CA TRP A 713 -7.07 -24.52 9.02
C TRP A 713 -7.28 -24.27 7.53
N ALA A 714 -6.22 -24.48 6.76
CA ALA A 714 -6.24 -24.38 5.32
C ALA A 714 -6.61 -25.73 4.68
N ASN A 715 -7.14 -25.71 3.45
CA ASN A 715 -7.69 -26.86 2.75
C ASN A 715 -8.68 -27.64 3.64
N ALA A 716 -9.53 -26.95 4.35
CA ALA A 716 -10.42 -27.52 5.34
C ALA A 716 -11.82 -26.86 5.26
N THR A 717 -12.83 -27.62 5.60
CA THR A 717 -14.22 -27.17 5.63
C THR A 717 -14.87 -27.48 6.96
N VAL A 718 -15.79 -26.65 7.40
CA VAL A 718 -16.68 -26.94 8.52
C VAL A 718 -17.78 -27.87 8.02
N THR A 719 -17.90 -29.05 8.57
CA THR A 719 -18.86 -30.09 8.14
C THR A 719 -20.06 -30.24 9.08
N ASN A 720 -19.91 -29.77 10.34
CA ASN A 720 -21.00 -29.79 11.30
C ASN A 720 -20.84 -28.69 12.35
N VAL A 721 -21.95 -28.12 12.78
CA VAL A 721 -22.05 -27.19 13.91
C VAL A 721 -22.82 -27.91 15.02
N GLY A 722 -22.12 -28.20 16.12
CA GLY A 722 -22.66 -28.83 17.31
C GLY A 722 -22.97 -27.84 18.44
N GLU A 723 -23.34 -28.32 19.60
CA GLU A 723 -23.57 -27.51 20.79
C GLU A 723 -22.24 -27.10 21.43
N GLY A 724 -21.79 -25.86 21.23
CA GLY A 724 -20.51 -25.36 21.76
C GLY A 724 -19.28 -25.87 21.00
N GLU A 725 -19.46 -26.48 19.83
CA GLU A 725 -18.38 -27.09 19.08
C GLU A 725 -18.68 -27.12 17.57
N ILE A 726 -17.62 -27.22 16.77
CA ILE A 726 -17.70 -27.49 15.33
C ILE A 726 -16.84 -28.69 14.95
N THR A 727 -17.20 -29.36 13.85
CA THR A 727 -16.39 -30.40 13.21
C THR A 727 -15.75 -29.84 11.94
N ILE A 728 -14.45 -29.99 11.82
CA ILE A 728 -13.63 -29.57 10.67
C ILE A 728 -13.10 -30.82 9.98
N ASN A 729 -13.24 -30.89 8.66
CA ASN A 729 -12.64 -31.91 7.82
C ASN A 729 -11.59 -31.26 6.90
N GLY A 730 -10.36 -31.75 6.91
CA GLY A 730 -9.25 -31.29 6.12
C GLY A 730 -8.74 -32.34 5.12
N ASP A 731 -7.63 -32.02 4.45
CA ASP A 731 -6.98 -32.89 3.43
C ASP A 731 -6.69 -34.32 3.90
N THR A 732 -6.54 -34.54 5.20
CA THR A 732 -6.28 -35.87 5.77
C THR A 732 -7.50 -36.77 5.78
N GLY A 733 -8.69 -36.22 5.49
CA GLY A 733 -9.96 -36.91 5.57
C GLY A 733 -10.38 -37.29 6.99
N CYS A 734 -9.72 -36.72 8.02
CA CYS A 734 -10.07 -36.93 9.42
C CYS A 734 -10.91 -35.77 9.93
N ASP A 735 -12.02 -36.13 10.61
CA ASP A 735 -12.83 -35.15 11.31
C ASP A 735 -12.15 -34.73 12.61
N ILE A 736 -12.08 -33.42 12.84
CA ILE A 736 -11.53 -32.82 14.05
C ILE A 736 -12.60 -31.94 14.67
N THR A 737 -12.90 -32.16 15.94
CA THR A 737 -13.86 -31.34 16.68
C THR A 737 -13.11 -30.33 17.54
N ILE A 738 -13.51 -29.06 17.46
CA ILE A 738 -12.97 -27.95 18.26
C ILE A 738 -14.10 -27.16 18.93
N ALA A 739 -13.80 -26.55 20.07
CA ALA A 739 -14.74 -25.64 20.74
C ALA A 739 -15.09 -24.46 19.85
N CYS A 740 -16.37 -24.10 19.81
CA CYS A 740 -16.85 -22.96 19.02
C CYS A 740 -18.19 -22.46 19.55
N ASP A 741 -18.24 -21.21 19.97
CA ASP A 741 -19.47 -20.54 20.42
C ASP A 741 -20.17 -19.84 19.25
N THR A 742 -19.38 -19.34 18.29
CA THR A 742 -19.89 -18.57 17.14
C THR A 742 -19.10 -18.89 15.88
N VAL A 743 -19.84 -19.20 14.81
CA VAL A 743 -19.29 -19.30 13.45
C VAL A 743 -19.60 -18.00 12.72
N ILE A 744 -18.56 -17.35 12.19
CA ILE A 744 -18.69 -16.16 11.34
C ILE A 744 -18.57 -16.59 9.87
N GLU A 745 -19.58 -16.29 9.08
CA GLU A 745 -19.56 -16.54 7.64
C GLU A 745 -18.93 -15.35 6.91
N ALA A 746 -17.65 -15.49 6.55
CA ALA A 746 -16.89 -14.53 5.74
C ALA A 746 -16.67 -15.08 4.33
N CYS A 747 -17.75 -15.56 3.72
CA CYS A 747 -17.74 -16.29 2.47
C CYS A 747 -17.59 -15.38 1.25
N GLU A 748 -17.33 -16.00 0.11
CA GLU A 748 -17.26 -15.31 -1.18
C GLU A 748 -18.63 -14.74 -1.57
N LEU A 749 -18.57 -13.72 -2.45
CA LEU A 749 -19.76 -13.09 -3.01
C LEU A 749 -20.14 -13.75 -4.33
N ALA A 750 -21.42 -13.88 -4.59
CA ALA A 750 -21.97 -14.18 -5.90
C ALA A 750 -22.38 -12.88 -6.60
N ALA A 751 -22.37 -12.90 -7.92
CA ALA A 751 -22.86 -11.80 -8.74
C ALA A 751 -24.33 -11.48 -8.43
N ASN A 752 -24.67 -10.19 -8.46
CA ASN A 752 -26.04 -9.70 -8.37
C ASN A 752 -26.39 -8.93 -9.65
N THR A 753 -26.80 -9.64 -10.68
CA THR A 753 -27.16 -9.11 -12.00
C THR A 753 -28.67 -9.02 -12.22
N THR A 754 -29.43 -8.91 -11.12
CA THR A 754 -30.90 -8.97 -11.15
C THR A 754 -31.52 -7.95 -12.10
N LEU A 755 -31.02 -6.72 -12.11
CA LEU A 755 -31.54 -5.68 -13.02
C LEU A 755 -31.03 -5.88 -14.46
N ALA A 756 -29.77 -6.27 -14.63
CA ALA A 756 -29.20 -6.55 -15.95
C ALA A 756 -29.94 -7.74 -16.63
N ASP A 757 -30.21 -8.80 -15.88
CA ASP A 757 -30.97 -9.97 -16.40
C ASP A 757 -32.39 -9.59 -16.80
N ALA A 758 -33.05 -8.73 -16.04
CA ALA A 758 -34.42 -8.31 -16.30
C ALA A 758 -34.56 -7.26 -17.42
N LEU A 759 -33.55 -6.41 -17.61
CA LEU A 759 -33.65 -5.18 -18.42
C LEU A 759 -32.68 -5.14 -19.60
N GLY A 760 -31.63 -5.97 -19.62
CA GLY A 760 -30.57 -5.90 -20.61
C GLY A 760 -31.02 -6.11 -22.08
N ALA A 761 -32.18 -6.70 -22.31
CA ALA A 761 -32.80 -6.82 -23.63
C ALA A 761 -33.61 -5.56 -24.05
N GLU A 762 -33.95 -4.71 -23.09
CA GLU A 762 -34.82 -3.53 -23.28
C GLU A 762 -34.04 -2.22 -23.36
N MET A 763 -32.90 -2.13 -22.62
CA MET A 763 -32.12 -0.91 -22.48
C MET A 763 -30.63 -1.20 -22.23
N THR A 764 -29.78 -0.15 -22.27
CA THR A 764 -28.39 -0.26 -21.91
C THR A 764 -28.26 -0.40 -20.39
N VAL A 765 -27.76 -1.55 -19.94
CA VAL A 765 -27.41 -1.81 -18.53
C VAL A 765 -25.94 -2.11 -18.42
N VAL A 766 -25.26 -1.44 -17.48
CA VAL A 766 -23.83 -1.65 -17.17
C VAL A 766 -23.70 -2.06 -15.70
N THR A 767 -23.23 -3.28 -15.44
CA THR A 767 -23.03 -3.80 -14.09
C THR A 767 -21.61 -3.50 -13.62
N VAL A 768 -21.46 -3.03 -12.38
CA VAL A 768 -20.16 -2.60 -11.80
C VAL A 768 -19.97 -3.04 -10.34
N GLY A 769 -18.71 -3.05 -9.89
CA GLY A 769 -18.36 -3.45 -8.53
C GLY A 769 -18.67 -4.91 -8.25
N ASP A 770 -18.97 -5.25 -7.01
CA ASP A 770 -19.27 -6.61 -6.57
C ASP A 770 -20.59 -7.19 -7.17
N ALA A 771 -21.38 -6.36 -7.85
CA ALA A 771 -22.51 -6.86 -8.63
C ALA A 771 -22.06 -7.66 -9.85
N LEU A 772 -20.89 -7.31 -10.40
CA LEU A 772 -20.20 -8.05 -11.45
C LEU A 772 -19.07 -8.87 -10.83
N VAL A 773 -19.32 -10.10 -10.43
CA VAL A 773 -18.28 -10.99 -9.92
C VAL A 773 -17.39 -11.45 -11.07
N ASP A 774 -16.15 -10.98 -11.08
CA ASP A 774 -15.07 -11.48 -11.94
C ASP A 774 -14.17 -12.40 -11.12
N PRO A 775 -14.15 -13.72 -11.34
CA PRO A 775 -13.31 -14.64 -10.56
C PRO A 775 -11.80 -14.34 -10.67
N ALA A 776 -11.38 -13.63 -11.73
CA ALA A 776 -9.99 -13.24 -11.96
C ALA A 776 -9.58 -11.98 -11.17
N LYS A 777 -10.52 -11.33 -10.48
CA LYS A 777 -10.27 -10.09 -9.76
C LYS A 777 -10.68 -10.16 -8.30
N PRO A 778 -9.95 -9.51 -7.39
CA PRO A 778 -10.35 -9.48 -5.99
C PRO A 778 -11.60 -8.60 -5.79
N HIS A 779 -12.47 -9.02 -4.88
CA HIS A 779 -13.59 -8.20 -4.41
C HIS A 779 -13.06 -7.20 -3.37
N ASN A 780 -12.70 -6.02 -3.80
CA ASN A 780 -12.17 -4.97 -2.94
C ASN A 780 -12.58 -3.57 -3.40
N ILE A 781 -12.24 -2.57 -2.58
CA ILE A 781 -12.56 -1.16 -2.84
C ILE A 781 -11.91 -0.68 -4.15
N ALA A 782 -10.69 -1.14 -4.48
CA ALA A 782 -9.98 -0.71 -5.68
C ALA A 782 -10.72 -1.10 -6.96
N GLU A 783 -11.15 -2.37 -7.07
CA GLU A 783 -11.90 -2.86 -8.23
C GLU A 783 -13.31 -2.27 -8.27
N ALA A 784 -13.96 -2.07 -7.12
CA ALA A 784 -15.24 -1.37 -7.07
C ALA A 784 -15.14 0.05 -7.65
N ILE A 785 -14.18 0.84 -7.22
CA ILE A 785 -13.95 2.21 -7.74
C ILE A 785 -13.53 2.17 -9.22
N ALA A 786 -12.63 1.26 -9.60
CA ALA A 786 -12.13 1.16 -10.97
C ALA A 786 -13.26 0.79 -11.96
N THR A 787 -14.06 -0.22 -11.65
CA THR A 787 -15.16 -0.63 -12.53
C THR A 787 -16.22 0.45 -12.68
N GLY A 788 -16.57 1.15 -11.60
CA GLY A 788 -17.48 2.31 -11.64
C GLY A 788 -16.95 3.44 -12.51
N ASN A 789 -15.67 3.80 -12.34
CA ASN A 789 -15.00 4.85 -13.11
C ASN A 789 -14.97 4.50 -14.61
N LEU A 790 -14.48 3.32 -14.96
CA LEU A 790 -14.35 2.86 -16.36
C LEU A 790 -15.71 2.75 -17.05
N ALA A 791 -16.71 2.22 -16.38
CA ALA A 791 -18.07 2.12 -16.92
C ALA A 791 -18.65 3.50 -17.27
N ALA A 792 -18.52 4.46 -16.36
CA ALA A 792 -19.03 5.82 -16.59
C ALA A 792 -18.22 6.59 -17.63
N ARG A 793 -16.94 6.29 -17.85
CA ARG A 793 -16.13 6.82 -18.96
C ARG A 793 -16.63 6.35 -20.33
N ALA A 794 -17.23 5.16 -20.38
CA ALA A 794 -17.68 4.53 -21.64
C ALA A 794 -19.12 4.92 -22.05
N ILE A 795 -19.90 5.59 -21.19
CA ILE A 795 -21.29 6.00 -21.50
C ILE A 795 -21.28 7.16 -22.50
#